data_4a3c0ea99e3b9b96dd747102f35faaae
#
_entry.id   4a3c0ea99e3b9b96dd747102f35faaae
#
_cell.length_a   1.000
_cell.length_b   1.000
_cell.length_c   1.000
_cell.angle_alpha   90.00
_cell.angle_beta   90.00
_cell.angle_gamma   90.00
#
_symmetry.space_group_name_H-M   'P 1'
#
loop_
_entity.id
_entity.type
_entity.pdbx_description
1 polymer ?
#
loop_
_entity_poly.entity_id
_entity_poly.type
_entity_poly.pdbx_seq_one_letter_code
_entity_poly.pdbx_strand_id
1 'polypeptide(L)'
;MKTLHFLAFISRFIGSNLNAQNNNENFQKDFNTAEKIFNKVYQNGKDEALTYSKGGYSAALPLILSLYKEDTLNMNLAFKLGVCYLSSKRHRIDAIAYFSKAITAITNNYEGSSYKERNAPLISYKFMGDAYHLNYQFDEAIAVYKKYIAEMAENKNTDKAMLDEANRKIEMCKTAKILVASPVKVKIENLGVTVNSIYADYSPVLSADQQTLFFTSRREGSTGGQKDEEGNFFEDIYSSTKTKTGWSMATGIGAPINTDGNEATVGLSPDGQTILIYKDDNGDGNIYSTSLNGDVWAKPVKLNENINSKYWEPSAFISADGSTLYFTSDRPGGYGGRDLYTSKLSPEGDWAKAVNMGPAINTAFDEDAPFIHPDGVTLYFSSNGHNTMGGFDIFTSLLSDDGTWSEPMNVGYPINTPDDDIYYVVSPDGLKAYFSSFRENGFGEKDNYMATFLAKKETPLTLMQGVVNDESGKVAQDVVITVTDNVSGQVVGVYRTNSKTGKFLFILVPGKNYNITYQAKGHLFNSENMEIPKQSNYYEINRAVSLNPIQVGSKIVLNNIFFDFDKATLRPLSNVELKNLLMLMKSNPNMKVEISGHTDSKGSAEYNQKLSEARAQAVVASLTASGISADRMQAKGYGKSMPAAANKNADGTDNPEGRQLNRRVELKITQIN
;
A
#
# COMPACT_ATOMS: atom_id res chain seq x y z
N MET A 1 -57.52 -9.83 -69.86
CA MET A 1 -56.15 -10.11 -69.39
C MET A 1 -55.36 -8.89 -68.87
N LYS A 2 -55.81 -7.62 -69.14
CA LYS A 2 -55.07 -6.42 -68.67
C LYS A 2 -55.37 -6.00 -67.19
N THR A 3 -56.52 -6.42 -66.68
CA THR A 3 -56.94 -6.06 -65.27
C THR A 3 -56.31 -6.91 -64.18
N LEU A 4 -55.89 -8.17 -64.45
CA LEU A 4 -55.28 -9.03 -63.51
C LEU A 4 -53.79 -8.66 -63.24
N HIS A 5 -53.07 -8.06 -64.20
CA HIS A 5 -51.66 -7.65 -64.03
C HIS A 5 -51.54 -6.37 -63.20
N PHE A 6 -52.55 -5.50 -63.17
CA PHE A 6 -52.56 -4.27 -62.41
C PHE A 6 -52.78 -4.52 -60.90
N LEU A 7 -53.64 -5.49 -60.58
CA LEU A 7 -53.88 -5.93 -59.17
C LEU A 7 -52.70 -6.68 -58.58
N ALA A 8 -51.94 -7.47 -59.36
CA ALA A 8 -50.71 -8.16 -58.86
C ALA A 8 -49.57 -7.19 -58.70
N PHE A 9 -49.47 -6.10 -59.43
CA PHE A 9 -48.48 -5.05 -59.28
C PHE A 9 -48.72 -4.19 -58.01
N ILE A 10 -50.03 -3.83 -57.76
CA ILE A 10 -50.42 -3.08 -56.55
C ILE A 10 -50.27 -3.93 -55.30
N SER A 11 -50.59 -5.23 -55.31
CA SER A 11 -50.44 -6.11 -54.17
C SER A 11 -48.93 -6.36 -53.81
N ARG A 12 -48.08 -6.43 -54.85
CA ARG A 12 -46.59 -6.51 -54.60
C ARG A 12 -46.02 -5.19 -54.05
N PHE A 13 -46.53 -4.02 -54.54
CA PHE A 13 -46.08 -2.72 -54.05
C PHE A 13 -46.57 -2.42 -52.61
N ILE A 14 -47.79 -2.83 -52.27
CA ILE A 14 -48.39 -2.69 -50.94
C ILE A 14 -47.73 -3.69 -49.98
N GLY A 15 -47.49 -4.92 -50.43
CA GLY A 15 -46.77 -5.93 -49.60
C GLY A 15 -45.30 -5.56 -49.33
N SER A 16 -44.58 -4.98 -50.28
CA SER A 16 -43.23 -4.48 -50.13
C SER A 16 -43.15 -3.24 -49.23
N ASN A 17 -44.15 -2.33 -49.33
CA ASN A 17 -44.23 -1.16 -48.44
C ASN A 17 -44.63 -1.55 -47.01
N LEU A 18 -45.56 -2.48 -46.82
CA LEU A 18 -45.93 -2.99 -45.49
C LEU A 18 -44.76 -3.74 -44.81
N ASN A 19 -44.01 -4.56 -45.54
CA ASN A 19 -42.82 -5.21 -45.02
C ASN A 19 -41.70 -4.20 -44.69
N ALA A 20 -41.49 -3.18 -45.55
CA ALA A 20 -40.53 -2.11 -45.29
C ALA A 20 -40.93 -1.23 -44.08
N GLN A 21 -42.22 -0.97 -43.91
CA GLN A 21 -42.75 -0.20 -42.79
C GLN A 21 -42.67 -0.99 -41.47
N ASN A 22 -43.02 -2.28 -41.46
CA ASN A 22 -42.90 -3.16 -40.32
C ASN A 22 -41.40 -3.36 -39.90
N ASN A 23 -40.49 -3.48 -40.87
CA ASN A 23 -39.04 -3.58 -40.56
C ASN A 23 -38.52 -2.27 -39.93
N ASN A 24 -39.01 -1.10 -40.38
CA ASN A 24 -38.61 0.19 -39.83
C ASN A 24 -39.15 0.41 -38.41
N GLU A 25 -40.37 -0.03 -38.11
CA GLU A 25 -40.96 0.04 -36.77
C GLU A 25 -40.23 -0.90 -35.75
N ASN A 26 -39.87 -2.11 -36.19
CA ASN A 26 -39.09 -3.04 -35.38
C ASN A 26 -37.68 -2.50 -35.11
N PHE A 27 -36.97 -2.03 -36.12
CA PHE A 27 -35.66 -1.40 -35.98
C PHE A 27 -35.71 -0.22 -35.00
N GLN A 28 -36.70 0.68 -35.11
CA GLN A 28 -36.88 1.80 -34.20
C GLN A 28 -37.08 1.34 -32.74
N LYS A 29 -37.92 0.32 -32.53
CA LYS A 29 -38.16 -0.24 -31.18
C LYS A 29 -36.90 -0.83 -30.57
N ASP A 30 -36.15 -1.61 -31.35
CA ASP A 30 -34.92 -2.28 -30.89
C ASP A 30 -33.83 -1.25 -30.68
N PHE A 31 -33.71 -0.22 -31.53
CA PHE A 31 -32.81 0.91 -31.33
C PHE A 31 -33.12 1.64 -30.03
N ASN A 32 -34.37 2.00 -29.74
CA ASN A 32 -34.76 2.70 -28.54
C ASN A 32 -34.47 1.87 -27.29
N THR A 33 -34.57 0.53 -27.37
CA THR A 33 -34.23 -0.38 -26.28
C THR A 33 -32.71 -0.40 -26.01
N ALA A 34 -31.91 -0.55 -27.06
CA ALA A 34 -30.47 -0.51 -27.00
C ALA A 34 -29.95 0.85 -26.49
N GLU A 35 -30.53 1.93 -27.00
CA GLU A 35 -30.20 3.31 -26.65
C GLU A 35 -30.44 3.61 -25.16
N LYS A 36 -31.57 3.15 -24.63
CA LYS A 36 -31.87 3.32 -23.21
C LYS A 36 -30.80 2.67 -22.30
N ILE A 37 -30.31 1.49 -22.70
CA ILE A 37 -29.25 0.77 -21.96
C ILE A 37 -27.91 1.47 -22.17
N PHE A 38 -27.56 1.85 -23.40
CA PHE A 38 -26.32 2.55 -23.72
C PHE A 38 -26.23 3.89 -22.98
N ASN A 39 -27.26 4.73 -23.02
CA ASN A 39 -27.26 6.05 -22.38
C ASN A 39 -27.32 6.00 -20.83
N LYS A 40 -27.75 4.89 -20.27
CA LYS A 40 -27.65 4.71 -18.80
C LYS A 40 -26.20 4.77 -18.33
N VAL A 41 -25.25 4.36 -19.17
CA VAL A 41 -23.80 4.36 -18.89
C VAL A 41 -23.13 5.58 -19.57
N TYR A 42 -23.52 5.88 -20.82
CA TYR A 42 -23.03 7.02 -21.59
C TYR A 42 -23.81 8.29 -21.21
N GLN A 43 -23.49 8.89 -20.09
CA GLN A 43 -24.09 10.15 -19.67
C GLN A 43 -23.45 11.34 -20.41
N ASN A 44 -23.88 11.57 -21.67
CA ASN A 44 -23.66 12.80 -22.44
C ASN A 44 -22.23 13.38 -22.46
N GLY A 45 -21.19 12.54 -22.46
CA GLY A 45 -19.80 12.99 -22.63
C GLY A 45 -19.25 13.89 -21.54
N LYS A 46 -19.92 14.05 -20.41
CA LYS A 46 -19.46 14.94 -19.32
C LYS A 46 -18.49 14.28 -18.34
N ASP A 47 -18.41 12.94 -18.31
CA ASP A 47 -17.46 12.19 -17.48
C ASP A 47 -16.69 11.17 -18.32
N GLU A 48 -15.96 11.64 -19.33
CA GLU A 48 -15.34 10.82 -20.36
C GLU A 48 -14.28 9.84 -19.84
N ALA A 49 -13.53 10.21 -18.81
CA ALA A 49 -12.50 9.36 -18.22
C ALA A 49 -13.07 8.19 -17.39
N LEU A 50 -14.31 8.31 -16.91
CA LEU A 50 -14.97 7.29 -16.08
C LEU A 50 -15.90 6.36 -16.87
N THR A 51 -16.37 6.78 -18.06
CA THR A 51 -17.42 6.09 -18.79
C THR A 51 -17.01 4.73 -19.35
N TYR A 52 -15.82 4.58 -19.88
CA TYR A 52 -15.37 3.28 -20.42
C TYR A 52 -14.66 2.40 -19.40
N SER A 53 -14.27 2.93 -18.23
CA SER A 53 -13.74 2.13 -17.14
C SER A 53 -14.81 1.36 -16.35
N LYS A 54 -16.08 1.76 -16.46
CA LYS A 54 -17.19 1.20 -15.65
C LYS A 54 -17.78 -0.13 -16.13
N GLY A 55 -17.34 -0.70 -17.28
CA GLY A 55 -17.78 -2.04 -17.74
C GLY A 55 -19.27 -2.21 -18.05
N GLY A 56 -20.09 -1.18 -17.89
CA GLY A 56 -21.57 -1.24 -17.98
C GLY A 56 -22.15 -1.39 -19.39
N TYR A 57 -21.32 -1.38 -20.44
CA TYR A 57 -21.78 -1.53 -21.82
C TYR A 57 -22.02 -2.99 -22.27
N SER A 58 -21.71 -3.98 -21.45
CA SER A 58 -21.85 -5.39 -21.78
C SER A 58 -23.30 -5.79 -22.15
N ALA A 59 -24.30 -5.15 -21.56
CA ALA A 59 -25.71 -5.37 -21.86
C ALA A 59 -26.14 -4.66 -23.15
N ALA A 60 -25.55 -3.53 -23.52
CA ALA A 60 -25.87 -2.78 -24.74
C ALA A 60 -25.20 -3.40 -25.97
N LEU A 61 -24.00 -3.94 -25.85
CA LEU A 61 -23.15 -4.46 -26.92
C LEU A 61 -23.91 -5.45 -27.88
N PRO A 62 -24.54 -6.53 -27.39
CA PRO A 62 -25.21 -7.49 -28.27
C PRO A 62 -26.40 -6.87 -29.06
N LEU A 63 -27.11 -5.93 -28.44
CA LEU A 63 -28.25 -5.25 -29.08
C LEU A 63 -27.77 -4.33 -30.17
N ILE A 64 -26.77 -3.47 -29.90
CA ILE A 64 -26.22 -2.55 -30.90
C ILE A 64 -25.53 -3.32 -32.02
N LEU A 65 -24.88 -4.44 -31.74
CA LEU A 65 -24.26 -5.30 -32.74
C LEU A 65 -25.30 -5.93 -33.67
N SER A 66 -26.46 -6.33 -33.12
CA SER A 66 -27.58 -6.82 -33.96
C SER A 66 -28.09 -5.74 -34.90
N LEU A 67 -28.37 -4.55 -34.42
CA LEU A 67 -28.80 -3.40 -35.22
C LEU A 67 -27.78 -3.01 -36.29
N TYR A 68 -26.49 -3.02 -35.95
CA TYR A 68 -25.42 -2.71 -36.89
C TYR A 68 -25.31 -3.77 -38.01
N LYS A 69 -25.59 -5.06 -37.72
CA LYS A 69 -25.67 -6.08 -38.78
C LYS A 69 -26.79 -5.88 -39.79
N GLU A 70 -27.87 -5.23 -39.35
CA GLU A 70 -28.99 -4.87 -40.23
C GLU A 70 -28.68 -3.62 -41.07
N ASP A 71 -27.91 -2.68 -40.52
CA ASP A 71 -27.54 -1.42 -41.17
C ASP A 71 -26.03 -1.10 -40.94
N THR A 72 -25.18 -1.74 -41.73
CA THR A 72 -23.71 -1.59 -41.63
C THR A 72 -23.19 -0.24 -42.13
N LEU A 73 -24.03 0.57 -42.73
CA LEU A 73 -23.73 1.95 -43.18
C LEU A 73 -24.16 3.00 -42.15
N ASN A 74 -24.57 2.60 -40.98
CA ASN A 74 -24.93 3.48 -39.88
C ASN A 74 -23.73 3.78 -38.99
N MET A 75 -23.14 4.96 -39.18
CA MET A 75 -21.93 5.37 -38.44
C MET A 75 -22.22 5.73 -36.99
N ASN A 76 -23.47 6.09 -36.63
CA ASN A 76 -23.90 6.22 -35.24
C ASN A 76 -23.81 4.88 -34.49
N LEU A 77 -24.31 3.79 -35.10
CA LEU A 77 -24.18 2.45 -34.51
C LEU A 77 -22.72 2.00 -34.48
N ALA A 78 -21.92 2.29 -35.51
CA ALA A 78 -20.48 2.02 -35.48
C ALA A 78 -19.78 2.76 -34.34
N PHE A 79 -20.08 4.02 -34.11
CA PHE A 79 -19.57 4.79 -32.97
C PHE A 79 -19.92 4.12 -31.64
N LYS A 80 -21.19 3.77 -31.43
CA LYS A 80 -21.64 3.12 -30.18
C LYS A 80 -20.97 1.75 -29.95
N LEU A 81 -20.80 0.97 -31.04
CA LEU A 81 -20.00 -0.28 -30.93
C LEU A 81 -18.57 0.00 -30.56
N GLY A 82 -17.94 1.01 -31.15
CA GLY A 82 -16.60 1.43 -30.76
C GLY A 82 -16.49 1.73 -29.27
N VAL A 83 -17.44 2.48 -28.70
CA VAL A 83 -17.52 2.78 -27.27
C VAL A 83 -17.70 1.50 -26.44
N CYS A 84 -18.63 0.62 -26.83
CA CYS A 84 -18.85 -0.64 -26.12
C CYS A 84 -17.61 -1.54 -26.12
N TYR A 85 -16.91 -1.65 -27.24
CA TYR A 85 -15.69 -2.44 -27.34
C TYR A 85 -14.52 -1.79 -26.61
N LEU A 86 -14.37 -0.46 -26.64
CA LEU A 86 -13.34 0.27 -25.90
C LEU A 86 -13.48 0.06 -24.38
N SER A 87 -14.71 -0.01 -23.90
CA SER A 87 -15.04 -0.30 -22.50
C SER A 87 -14.92 -1.78 -22.16
N SER A 88 -14.88 -2.66 -23.15
CA SER A 88 -14.71 -4.10 -22.96
C SER A 88 -13.23 -4.43 -22.78
N LYS A 89 -12.85 -4.87 -21.60
CA LYS A 89 -11.45 -5.11 -21.26
C LYS A 89 -10.76 -6.19 -22.11
N ARG A 90 -11.49 -7.14 -22.66
CA ARG A 90 -10.95 -8.26 -23.46
C ARG A 90 -10.98 -8.03 -24.98
N HIS A 91 -11.68 -7.01 -25.45
CA HIS A 91 -11.93 -6.78 -26.88
C HIS A 91 -11.68 -5.33 -27.29
N ARG A 92 -10.84 -4.60 -26.56
CA ARG A 92 -10.55 -3.18 -26.83
C ARG A 92 -10.00 -2.92 -28.23
N ILE A 93 -9.21 -3.86 -28.76
CA ILE A 93 -8.66 -3.74 -30.11
C ILE A 93 -9.76 -3.69 -31.18
N ASP A 94 -10.89 -4.35 -30.95
CA ASP A 94 -12.01 -4.36 -31.88
C ASP A 94 -12.66 -2.98 -32.04
N ALA A 95 -12.52 -2.10 -31.03
CA ALA A 95 -13.00 -0.74 -31.07
C ALA A 95 -12.40 0.07 -32.23
N ILE A 96 -11.13 -0.16 -32.58
CA ILE A 96 -10.42 0.52 -33.67
C ILE A 96 -11.17 0.33 -34.99
N ALA A 97 -11.62 -0.90 -35.31
CA ALA A 97 -12.33 -1.21 -36.54
C ALA A 97 -13.66 -0.45 -36.65
N TYR A 98 -14.39 -0.32 -35.54
CA TYR A 98 -15.66 0.37 -35.50
C TYR A 98 -15.51 1.90 -35.54
N PHE A 99 -14.55 2.45 -34.79
CA PHE A 99 -14.25 3.89 -34.87
C PHE A 99 -13.71 4.28 -36.25
N SER A 100 -12.90 3.44 -36.90
CA SER A 100 -12.44 3.68 -38.28
C SER A 100 -13.59 3.81 -39.27
N LYS A 101 -14.70 3.11 -39.06
CA LYS A 101 -15.93 3.30 -39.85
C LYS A 101 -16.66 4.55 -39.38
N ALA A 102 -16.85 4.75 -38.09
CA ALA A 102 -17.58 5.89 -37.55
C ALA A 102 -17.07 7.23 -38.08
N ILE A 103 -15.74 7.41 -38.15
CA ILE A 103 -15.12 8.66 -38.63
C ILE A 103 -15.27 8.92 -40.13
N THR A 104 -15.84 7.99 -40.92
CA THR A 104 -16.08 8.22 -42.35
C THR A 104 -17.28 9.14 -42.61
N ALA A 105 -18.19 9.33 -41.62
CA ALA A 105 -19.31 10.25 -41.70
C ALA A 105 -19.57 10.89 -40.34
N ILE A 106 -18.93 12.03 -40.12
CA ILE A 106 -19.03 12.84 -38.88
C ILE A 106 -20.05 13.95 -39.05
N THR A 107 -20.77 14.27 -37.99
CA THR A 107 -21.66 15.43 -37.91
C THR A 107 -21.38 16.26 -36.65
N ASN A 108 -21.48 17.59 -36.82
CA ASN A 108 -21.43 18.54 -35.68
C ASN A 108 -22.81 18.73 -35.02
N ASN A 109 -23.89 18.30 -35.69
CA ASN A 109 -25.27 18.35 -35.18
C ASN A 109 -25.75 16.93 -34.84
N TYR A 110 -25.06 16.29 -33.91
CA TYR A 110 -25.29 14.90 -33.56
C TYR A 110 -26.53 14.72 -32.67
N GLU A 111 -27.47 13.91 -33.15
CA GLU A 111 -28.70 13.51 -32.44
C GLU A 111 -28.67 12.01 -32.09
N GLY A 112 -27.68 11.58 -31.31
CA GLY A 112 -27.35 10.18 -31.06
C GLY A 112 -28.50 9.31 -30.56
N SER A 113 -29.49 9.88 -29.87
CA SER A 113 -30.69 9.18 -29.41
C SER A 113 -31.76 9.00 -30.47
N SER A 114 -31.56 9.57 -31.64
CA SER A 114 -32.49 9.39 -32.77
C SER A 114 -32.14 8.16 -33.60
N TYR A 115 -33.11 7.24 -33.78
CA TYR A 115 -32.92 6.09 -34.66
C TYR A 115 -32.67 6.48 -36.14
N LYS A 116 -32.94 7.76 -36.49
CA LYS A 116 -32.71 8.34 -37.83
C LYS A 116 -31.29 8.85 -38.01
N GLU A 117 -30.55 9.04 -36.90
CA GLU A 117 -29.15 9.48 -36.96
C GLU A 117 -28.28 8.40 -37.57
N ARG A 118 -27.54 8.75 -38.60
CA ARG A 118 -26.65 7.83 -39.31
C ARG A 118 -25.20 8.24 -39.26
N ASN A 119 -24.91 9.47 -38.82
CA ASN A 119 -23.56 9.99 -38.71
C ASN A 119 -23.04 9.84 -37.29
N ALA A 120 -21.74 9.76 -37.14
CA ALA A 120 -21.08 9.70 -35.85
C ALA A 120 -20.74 11.10 -35.29
N PRO A 121 -20.62 11.27 -33.97
CA PRO A 121 -20.19 12.54 -33.40
C PRO A 121 -18.68 12.77 -33.63
N LEU A 122 -18.27 14.05 -33.58
CA LEU A 122 -16.86 14.45 -33.74
C LEU A 122 -15.93 13.78 -32.71
N ILE A 123 -16.41 13.53 -31.48
CA ILE A 123 -15.68 12.85 -30.42
C ILE A 123 -15.21 11.43 -30.78
N SER A 124 -15.75 10.85 -31.85
CA SER A 124 -15.30 9.55 -32.38
C SER A 124 -13.80 9.53 -32.70
N TYR A 125 -13.24 10.67 -33.12
CA TYR A 125 -11.78 10.80 -33.30
C TYR A 125 -11.03 10.64 -31.98
N LYS A 126 -11.50 11.28 -30.89
CA LYS A 126 -10.87 11.17 -29.58
C LYS A 126 -10.87 9.71 -29.08
N PHE A 127 -12.03 9.05 -29.09
CA PHE A 127 -12.14 7.65 -28.68
C PHE A 127 -11.34 6.68 -29.57
N MET A 128 -11.20 6.99 -30.86
CA MET A 128 -10.30 6.25 -31.74
C MET A 128 -8.83 6.43 -31.30
N GLY A 129 -8.45 7.64 -30.89
CA GLY A 129 -7.15 7.94 -30.32
C GLY A 129 -6.92 7.15 -29.02
N ASP A 130 -7.92 7.10 -28.14
CA ASP A 130 -7.87 6.31 -26.89
C ASP A 130 -7.72 4.80 -27.19
N ALA A 131 -8.44 4.28 -28.21
CA ALA A 131 -8.32 2.90 -28.65
C ALA A 131 -6.92 2.57 -29.18
N TYR A 132 -6.34 3.45 -29.98
CA TYR A 132 -4.95 3.29 -30.44
C TYR A 132 -3.94 3.37 -29.29
N HIS A 133 -4.10 4.33 -28.37
CA HIS A 133 -3.22 4.51 -27.20
C HIS A 133 -3.19 3.26 -26.33
N LEU A 134 -4.36 2.74 -25.93
CA LEU A 134 -4.50 1.53 -25.12
C LEU A 134 -3.93 0.26 -25.81
N ASN A 135 -3.86 0.27 -27.15
CA ASN A 135 -3.26 -0.80 -27.95
C ASN A 135 -1.80 -0.54 -28.35
N TYR A 136 -1.10 0.39 -27.68
CA TYR A 136 0.31 0.73 -27.91
C TYR A 136 0.63 1.28 -29.32
N GLN A 137 -0.38 1.76 -30.06
CA GLN A 137 -0.27 2.38 -31.38
C GLN A 137 -0.18 3.91 -31.21
N PHE A 138 0.90 4.38 -30.58
CA PHE A 138 1.01 5.76 -30.11
C PHE A 138 1.11 6.78 -31.24
N ASP A 139 1.72 6.45 -32.37
CA ASP A 139 1.81 7.37 -33.52
C ASP A 139 0.46 7.59 -34.18
N GLU A 140 -0.34 6.53 -34.33
CA GLU A 140 -1.69 6.56 -34.83
C GLU A 140 -2.59 7.35 -33.85
N ALA A 141 -2.46 7.11 -32.53
CA ALA A 141 -3.19 7.86 -31.52
C ALA A 141 -2.90 9.36 -31.62
N ILE A 142 -1.61 9.76 -31.67
CA ILE A 142 -1.19 11.17 -31.82
C ILE A 142 -1.77 11.79 -33.10
N ALA A 143 -1.76 11.06 -34.22
CA ALA A 143 -2.28 11.55 -35.49
C ALA A 143 -3.80 11.84 -35.40
N VAL A 144 -4.55 10.93 -34.76
CA VAL A 144 -6.01 11.04 -34.61
C VAL A 144 -6.38 12.13 -33.60
N TYR A 145 -5.69 12.26 -32.47
CA TYR A 145 -5.89 13.37 -31.53
C TYR A 145 -5.63 14.73 -32.17
N LYS A 146 -4.55 14.86 -32.96
CA LYS A 146 -4.28 16.10 -33.71
C LYS A 146 -5.40 16.42 -34.69
N LYS A 147 -5.96 15.42 -35.36
CA LYS A 147 -7.14 15.61 -36.25
C LYS A 147 -8.34 16.07 -35.46
N TYR A 148 -8.64 15.45 -34.33
CA TYR A 148 -9.70 15.86 -33.41
C TYR A 148 -9.57 17.34 -33.01
N ILE A 149 -8.38 17.76 -32.58
CA ILE A 149 -8.09 19.14 -32.19
C ILE A 149 -8.31 20.11 -33.36
N ALA A 150 -7.86 19.76 -34.58
CA ALA A 150 -8.05 20.59 -35.75
C ALA A 150 -9.52 20.78 -36.11
N GLU A 151 -10.31 19.72 -36.13
CA GLU A 151 -11.75 19.75 -36.40
C GLU A 151 -12.52 20.53 -35.32
N MET A 152 -12.11 20.38 -34.05
CA MET A 152 -12.65 21.15 -32.91
C MET A 152 -12.39 22.65 -33.09
N ALA A 153 -11.18 23.05 -33.51
CA ALA A 153 -10.82 24.46 -33.66
C ALA A 153 -11.64 25.20 -34.75
N GLU A 154 -12.16 24.47 -35.71
CA GLU A 154 -13.07 25.03 -36.73
C GLU A 154 -14.51 25.27 -36.20
N ASN A 155 -14.84 24.69 -35.04
CA ASN A 155 -16.16 24.80 -34.43
C ASN A 155 -16.22 26.00 -33.47
N LYS A 156 -17.13 26.94 -33.68
CA LYS A 156 -17.27 28.17 -32.89
C LYS A 156 -17.64 27.96 -31.42
N ASN A 157 -18.08 26.76 -31.03
CA ASN A 157 -18.48 26.39 -29.67
C ASN A 157 -17.50 25.39 -29.04
N THR A 158 -16.22 25.53 -29.33
CA THR A 158 -15.18 24.62 -28.82
C THR A 158 -15.06 24.68 -27.30
N ASP A 159 -15.18 23.55 -26.64
CA ASP A 159 -14.90 23.40 -25.23
C ASP A 159 -13.37 23.33 -25.03
N LYS A 160 -12.85 24.32 -24.30
CA LYS A 160 -11.42 24.38 -24.01
C LYS A 160 -10.92 23.16 -23.22
N ALA A 161 -11.74 22.63 -22.30
CA ALA A 161 -11.37 21.46 -21.50
C ALA A 161 -11.13 20.22 -22.37
N MET A 162 -11.96 20.01 -23.40
CA MET A 162 -11.77 18.91 -24.37
C MET A 162 -10.49 19.07 -25.19
N LEU A 163 -10.12 20.31 -25.56
CA LEU A 163 -8.85 20.56 -26.25
C LEU A 163 -7.65 20.30 -25.35
N ASP A 164 -7.70 20.76 -24.10
CA ASP A 164 -6.63 20.56 -23.12
C ASP A 164 -6.47 19.06 -22.84
N GLU A 165 -7.56 18.31 -22.73
CA GLU A 165 -7.53 16.85 -22.56
C GLU A 165 -6.88 16.16 -23.77
N ALA A 166 -7.29 16.50 -25.00
CA ALA A 166 -6.72 15.88 -26.21
C ALA A 166 -5.21 16.19 -26.35
N ASN A 167 -4.77 17.42 -26.02
CA ASN A 167 -3.35 17.77 -25.97
C ASN A 167 -2.61 16.94 -24.91
N ARG A 168 -3.19 16.76 -23.71
CA ARG A 168 -2.63 15.92 -22.68
C ARG A 168 -2.46 14.47 -23.15
N LYS A 169 -3.47 13.89 -23.82
CA LYS A 169 -3.39 12.54 -24.40
C LYS A 169 -2.24 12.40 -25.40
N ILE A 170 -1.93 13.46 -26.16
CA ILE A 170 -0.76 13.49 -27.04
C ILE A 170 0.53 13.43 -26.21
N GLU A 171 0.66 14.19 -25.14
CA GLU A 171 1.85 14.13 -24.26
C GLU A 171 1.99 12.76 -23.58
N MET A 172 0.88 12.16 -23.10
CA MET A 172 0.87 10.79 -22.58
C MET A 172 1.41 9.77 -23.60
N CYS A 173 0.96 9.86 -24.88
CA CYS A 173 1.50 9.00 -25.94
C CYS A 173 3.02 9.21 -26.17
N LYS A 174 3.51 10.45 -26.08
CA LYS A 174 4.94 10.73 -26.19
C LYS A 174 5.74 10.13 -25.05
N THR A 175 5.25 10.28 -23.81
CA THR A 175 5.82 9.65 -22.61
C THR A 175 5.84 8.12 -22.77
N ALA A 176 4.71 7.54 -23.19
CA ALA A 176 4.58 6.10 -23.39
C ALA A 176 5.61 5.57 -24.41
N LYS A 177 5.83 6.29 -25.54
CA LYS A 177 6.87 5.90 -26.51
C LYS A 177 8.27 5.86 -25.89
N ILE A 178 8.60 6.83 -25.05
CA ILE A 178 9.92 6.89 -24.38
C ILE A 178 10.06 5.71 -23.40
N LEU A 179 9.05 5.48 -22.56
CA LEU A 179 9.09 4.43 -21.54
C LEU A 179 9.11 3.03 -22.14
N VAL A 180 8.32 2.78 -23.18
CA VAL A 180 8.28 1.48 -23.89
C VAL A 180 9.60 1.22 -24.65
N ALA A 181 10.26 2.26 -25.16
CA ALA A 181 11.57 2.12 -25.81
C ALA A 181 12.71 1.80 -24.85
N SER A 182 12.51 2.05 -23.54
CA SER A 182 13.52 1.84 -22.49
C SER A 182 12.94 1.09 -21.29
N PRO A 183 12.52 -0.17 -21.45
CA PRO A 183 11.83 -0.91 -20.42
C PRO A 183 12.71 -1.18 -19.21
N VAL A 184 12.11 -1.13 -18.02
CA VAL A 184 12.75 -1.53 -16.75
C VAL A 184 12.97 -3.04 -16.76
N LYS A 185 14.11 -3.49 -16.23
CA LYS A 185 14.45 -4.92 -16.14
C LYS A 185 13.71 -5.60 -15.01
N VAL A 186 12.44 -5.93 -15.24
CA VAL A 186 11.58 -6.62 -14.30
C VAL A 186 10.87 -7.80 -14.97
N LYS A 187 10.50 -8.80 -14.17
CA LYS A 187 9.56 -9.85 -14.55
C LYS A 187 8.22 -9.53 -13.88
N ILE A 188 7.16 -9.39 -14.67
CA ILE A 188 5.79 -9.19 -14.16
C ILE A 188 5.07 -10.53 -14.18
N GLU A 189 4.46 -10.90 -13.05
CA GLU A 189 3.72 -12.14 -12.89
C GLU A 189 2.34 -11.86 -12.27
N ASN A 190 1.29 -12.38 -12.88
CA ASN A 190 -0.03 -12.40 -12.27
C ASN A 190 0.00 -13.32 -11.04
N LEU A 191 -0.62 -12.94 -9.92
CA LEU A 191 -0.59 -13.75 -8.69
C LEU A 191 -1.40 -15.05 -8.81
N GLY A 192 -2.09 -15.27 -9.94
CA GLY A 192 -2.78 -16.51 -10.29
C GLY A 192 -4.15 -16.66 -9.66
N VAL A 193 -4.85 -17.73 -10.03
CA VAL A 193 -6.23 -18.04 -9.62
C VAL A 193 -6.42 -18.27 -8.13
N THR A 194 -5.35 -18.45 -7.38
CA THR A 194 -5.42 -18.56 -5.91
C THR A 194 -5.65 -17.21 -5.25
N VAL A 195 -5.23 -16.12 -5.88
CA VAL A 195 -5.40 -14.73 -5.42
C VAL A 195 -6.46 -14.02 -6.27
N ASN A 196 -6.28 -13.99 -7.60
CA ASN A 196 -7.14 -13.27 -8.52
C ASN A 196 -8.35 -14.11 -8.96
N SER A 197 -9.46 -13.45 -9.25
CA SER A 197 -10.72 -14.03 -9.69
C SER A 197 -11.13 -13.45 -11.07
N ILE A 198 -12.30 -13.85 -11.56
CA ILE A 198 -12.89 -13.24 -12.77
C ILE A 198 -13.47 -11.84 -12.54
N TYR A 199 -13.47 -11.38 -11.31
CA TYR A 199 -13.90 -10.06 -10.87
C TYR A 199 -12.70 -9.15 -10.64
N ALA A 200 -12.93 -7.91 -10.18
CA ALA A 200 -11.85 -7.01 -9.80
C ALA A 200 -11.21 -7.44 -8.47
N ASP A 201 -9.89 -7.62 -8.49
CA ASP A 201 -9.04 -7.93 -7.34
C ASP A 201 -7.91 -6.90 -7.28
N TYR A 202 -7.83 -6.10 -6.21
CA TYR A 202 -6.93 -4.94 -6.17
C TYR A 202 -6.52 -4.52 -4.76
N SER A 203 -5.71 -3.46 -4.66
CA SER A 203 -5.17 -2.92 -3.41
C SER A 203 -4.43 -3.96 -2.56
N PRO A 204 -3.38 -4.60 -3.12
CA PRO A 204 -2.60 -5.59 -2.39
C PRO A 204 -1.76 -4.89 -1.32
N VAL A 205 -1.79 -5.40 -0.08
CA VAL A 205 -0.90 -5.01 1.02
C VAL A 205 -0.26 -6.25 1.61
N LEU A 206 1.03 -6.15 1.96
CA LEU A 206 1.86 -7.29 2.29
C LEU A 206 2.56 -7.09 3.63
N SER A 207 2.60 -8.14 4.47
CA SER A 207 3.47 -8.15 5.65
C SER A 207 4.96 -8.06 5.25
N ALA A 208 5.78 -7.43 6.07
CA ALA A 208 7.18 -7.20 5.73
C ALA A 208 8.01 -8.49 5.55
N ASP A 209 7.61 -9.59 6.19
CA ASP A 209 8.17 -10.93 5.98
C ASP A 209 7.67 -11.61 4.69
N GLN A 210 6.82 -10.94 3.92
CA GLN A 210 6.20 -11.43 2.70
C GLN A 210 5.40 -12.74 2.87
N GLN A 211 4.91 -13.04 4.08
CA GLN A 211 4.16 -14.27 4.36
C GLN A 211 2.65 -14.11 4.23
N THR A 212 2.13 -12.91 4.41
CA THR A 212 0.69 -12.64 4.37
C THR A 212 0.37 -11.50 3.41
N LEU A 213 -0.55 -11.76 2.50
CA LEU A 213 -1.11 -10.81 1.53
C LEU A 213 -2.57 -10.54 1.91
N PHE A 214 -2.95 -9.29 2.03
CA PHE A 214 -4.34 -8.85 2.04
C PHE A 214 -4.63 -8.05 0.77
N PHE A 215 -5.86 -8.12 0.31
CA PHE A 215 -6.29 -7.38 -0.88
C PHE A 215 -7.80 -7.23 -0.90
N THR A 216 -8.29 -6.31 -1.69
CA THR A 216 -9.72 -6.08 -1.93
C THR A 216 -10.19 -6.93 -3.10
N SER A 217 -11.42 -7.46 -3.01
CA SER A 217 -12.05 -8.21 -4.10
C SER A 217 -13.52 -7.93 -4.19
N ARG A 218 -14.01 -7.86 -5.42
CA ARG A 218 -15.45 -7.75 -5.75
C ARG A 218 -16.02 -9.09 -6.25
N ARG A 219 -15.46 -10.21 -5.77
CA ARG A 219 -15.85 -11.54 -6.21
C ARG A 219 -17.19 -11.98 -5.65
N GLU A 220 -17.82 -12.93 -6.34
CA GLU A 220 -18.99 -13.61 -5.83
C GLU A 220 -18.73 -14.21 -4.44
N GLY A 221 -19.72 -14.06 -3.53
CA GLY A 221 -19.60 -14.50 -2.14
C GLY A 221 -19.07 -13.42 -1.18
N SER A 222 -19.04 -12.14 -1.61
CA SER A 222 -18.85 -11.01 -0.69
C SER A 222 -19.91 -11.03 0.41
N THR A 223 -19.57 -10.49 1.57
CA THR A 223 -20.43 -10.43 2.74
C THR A 223 -21.71 -9.63 2.41
N GLY A 224 -22.89 -10.15 2.81
CA GLY A 224 -24.17 -9.56 2.43
C GLY A 224 -24.65 -9.86 1.02
N GLY A 225 -23.77 -10.22 0.08
CA GLY A 225 -24.11 -10.58 -1.30
C GLY A 225 -24.70 -9.44 -2.14
N GLN A 226 -24.55 -8.21 -1.69
CA GLN A 226 -25.11 -7.04 -2.37
C GLN A 226 -24.30 -6.69 -3.63
N LYS A 227 -24.98 -5.97 -4.55
CA LYS A 227 -24.41 -5.49 -5.79
C LYS A 227 -24.70 -4.01 -5.97
N ASP A 228 -23.75 -3.32 -6.60
CA ASP A 228 -23.92 -1.94 -7.03
C ASP A 228 -24.90 -1.83 -8.24
N GLU A 229 -25.15 -0.62 -8.69
CA GLU A 229 -26.04 -0.35 -9.83
C GLU A 229 -25.52 -0.94 -11.15
N GLU A 230 -24.24 -1.27 -11.23
CA GLU A 230 -23.58 -1.86 -12.40
C GLU A 230 -23.59 -3.39 -12.35
N GLY A 231 -24.04 -3.98 -11.25
CA GLY A 231 -24.15 -5.43 -11.04
C GLY A 231 -22.88 -6.08 -10.47
N ASN A 232 -21.89 -5.31 -10.06
CA ASN A 232 -20.69 -5.81 -9.38
C ASN A 232 -20.99 -6.07 -7.91
N PHE A 233 -20.41 -7.13 -7.33
CA PHE A 233 -20.51 -7.36 -5.91
C PHE A 233 -19.80 -6.25 -5.13
N PHE A 234 -20.25 -5.99 -3.89
CA PHE A 234 -19.58 -5.06 -3.00
C PHE A 234 -18.18 -5.57 -2.63
N GLU A 235 -17.36 -4.63 -2.22
CA GLU A 235 -15.96 -4.85 -1.87
C GLU A 235 -15.83 -5.55 -0.53
N ASP A 236 -15.06 -6.64 -0.50
CA ASP A 236 -14.64 -7.33 0.71
C ASP A 236 -13.12 -7.46 0.75
N ILE A 237 -12.56 -7.55 1.95
CA ILE A 237 -11.14 -7.81 2.17
C ILE A 237 -10.90 -9.31 2.25
N TYR A 238 -9.92 -9.77 1.47
CA TYR A 238 -9.44 -11.15 1.42
C TYR A 238 -8.00 -11.24 1.87
N SER A 239 -7.61 -12.42 2.35
CA SER A 239 -6.23 -12.75 2.70
C SER A 239 -5.76 -14.02 2.02
N SER A 240 -4.45 -14.08 1.78
CA SER A 240 -3.76 -15.28 1.31
C SER A 240 -2.40 -15.38 2.01
N THR A 241 -1.94 -16.59 2.29
CA THR A 241 -0.66 -16.84 2.94
C THR A 241 0.33 -17.48 1.99
N LYS A 242 1.61 -17.19 2.17
CA LYS A 242 2.68 -17.76 1.37
C LYS A 242 2.81 -19.26 1.64
N THR A 243 2.94 -20.04 0.56
CA THR A 243 3.15 -21.48 0.59
C THR A 243 4.45 -21.82 -0.15
N LYS A 244 4.85 -23.08 -0.11
CA LYS A 244 6.03 -23.55 -0.87
C LYS A 244 5.88 -23.40 -2.39
N THR A 245 4.65 -23.39 -2.90
CA THR A 245 4.34 -23.38 -4.34
C THR A 245 3.72 -22.06 -4.84
N GLY A 246 3.58 -21.05 -3.97
CA GLY A 246 2.95 -19.78 -4.32
C GLY A 246 2.10 -19.23 -3.19
N TRP A 247 0.91 -18.74 -3.51
CA TRP A 247 -0.07 -18.23 -2.56
C TRP A 247 -1.17 -19.27 -2.28
N SER A 248 -1.66 -19.33 -1.04
CA SER A 248 -2.84 -20.14 -0.71
C SER A 248 -4.09 -19.60 -1.43
N MET A 249 -5.15 -20.40 -1.49
CA MET A 249 -6.46 -19.89 -1.93
C MET A 249 -6.89 -18.73 -1.04
N ALA A 250 -7.32 -17.63 -1.66
CA ALA A 250 -7.78 -16.45 -0.98
C ALA A 250 -9.04 -16.75 -0.14
N THR A 251 -9.07 -16.23 1.07
CA THR A 251 -10.19 -16.37 2.01
C THR A 251 -10.61 -15.00 2.50
N GLY A 252 -11.92 -14.71 2.49
CA GLY A 252 -12.45 -13.48 3.09
C GLY A 252 -12.10 -13.42 4.58
N ILE A 253 -11.67 -12.26 5.07
CA ILE A 253 -11.27 -12.13 6.48
C ILE A 253 -12.46 -12.08 7.44
N GLY A 254 -13.68 -11.88 6.92
CA GLY A 254 -14.94 -12.00 7.64
C GLY A 254 -15.20 -10.89 8.66
N ALA A 255 -16.24 -11.10 9.47
CA ALA A 255 -16.60 -10.18 10.55
C ALA A 255 -15.50 -10.15 11.64
N PRO A 256 -15.25 -9.00 12.29
CA PRO A 256 -16.04 -7.76 12.22
C PRO A 256 -15.57 -6.77 11.13
N ILE A 257 -14.66 -7.19 10.25
CA ILE A 257 -14.11 -6.31 9.22
C ILE A 257 -15.04 -6.22 8.03
N ASN A 258 -15.25 -7.35 7.31
CA ASN A 258 -16.20 -7.39 6.20
C ASN A 258 -17.63 -7.32 6.75
N THR A 259 -18.43 -6.43 6.17
CA THR A 259 -19.84 -6.18 6.53
C THR A 259 -20.72 -6.25 5.28
N ASP A 260 -21.98 -5.83 5.39
CA ASP A 260 -22.87 -5.72 4.22
C ASP A 260 -22.53 -4.52 3.32
N GLY A 261 -21.53 -3.69 3.69
CA GLY A 261 -21.08 -2.53 2.94
C GLY A 261 -19.89 -2.81 2.03
N ASN A 262 -19.18 -1.74 1.65
CA ASN A 262 -17.93 -1.82 0.92
C ASN A 262 -16.75 -1.63 1.88
N GLU A 263 -15.86 -2.60 1.96
CA GLU A 263 -14.62 -2.54 2.71
C GLU A 263 -13.43 -2.86 1.82
N ALA A 264 -12.46 -1.92 1.77
CA ALA A 264 -11.23 -2.11 1.01
C ALA A 264 -9.97 -2.02 1.88
N THR A 265 -8.94 -2.80 1.54
CA THR A 265 -7.61 -2.63 2.15
C THR A 265 -6.97 -1.36 1.62
N VAL A 266 -6.34 -0.59 2.51
CA VAL A 266 -5.57 0.59 2.09
C VAL A 266 -4.18 0.64 2.69
N GLY A 267 -3.92 -0.06 3.80
CA GLY A 267 -2.60 -0.13 4.41
C GLY A 267 -2.46 -1.27 5.42
N LEU A 268 -1.22 -1.67 5.69
CA LEU A 268 -0.88 -2.74 6.61
C LEU A 268 0.38 -2.35 7.40
N SER A 269 0.38 -2.62 8.71
CA SER A 269 1.62 -2.52 9.51
C SER A 269 2.64 -3.57 9.06
N PRO A 270 3.96 -3.33 9.24
CA PRO A 270 5.00 -4.26 8.84
C PRO A 270 4.83 -5.69 9.37
N ASP A 271 4.33 -5.82 10.60
CA ASP A 271 4.07 -7.10 11.25
C ASP A 271 2.76 -7.78 10.85
N GLY A 272 1.95 -7.13 10.00
CA GLY A 272 0.67 -7.67 9.56
C GLY A 272 -0.43 -7.65 10.62
N GLN A 273 -0.24 -6.98 11.75
CA GLN A 273 -1.17 -7.00 12.87
C GLN A 273 -2.11 -5.79 12.95
N THR A 274 -1.89 -4.76 12.13
CA THR A 274 -2.79 -3.60 12.02
C THR A 274 -3.12 -3.35 10.57
N ILE A 275 -4.42 -3.34 10.22
CA ILE A 275 -4.90 -3.02 8.88
C ILE A 275 -5.58 -1.66 8.92
N LEU A 276 -5.25 -0.80 7.97
CA LEU A 276 -6.03 0.36 7.61
C LEU A 276 -7.06 -0.05 6.56
N ILE A 277 -8.29 0.38 6.75
CA ILE A 277 -9.45 -0.04 5.97
C ILE A 277 -10.18 1.21 5.48
N TYR A 278 -10.50 1.25 4.21
CA TYR A 278 -11.49 2.16 3.66
C TYR A 278 -12.89 1.57 3.90
N LYS A 279 -13.83 2.43 4.33
CA LYS A 279 -15.25 2.10 4.40
C LYS A 279 -16.07 3.25 3.83
N ASP A 280 -17.02 2.90 2.96
CA ASP A 280 -18.07 3.83 2.56
C ASP A 280 -19.18 3.83 3.63
N ASP A 281 -19.20 4.86 4.46
CA ASP A 281 -20.16 5.01 5.55
C ASP A 281 -20.96 6.33 5.41
N ASN A 282 -21.83 6.41 4.46
CA ASN A 282 -22.73 7.51 4.08
C ASN A 282 -22.31 8.27 2.80
N GLY A 283 -21.49 7.67 1.94
CA GLY A 283 -21.07 8.24 0.67
C GLY A 283 -19.93 9.24 0.76
N ASP A 284 -19.25 9.34 1.92
CA ASP A 284 -18.08 10.20 2.12
C ASP A 284 -16.75 9.42 2.13
N GLY A 285 -16.77 8.10 2.36
CA GLY A 285 -15.60 7.22 2.35
C GLY A 285 -14.52 7.60 3.36
N ASN A 286 -14.28 6.74 4.35
CA ASN A 286 -13.45 7.06 5.50
C ASN A 286 -12.41 5.98 5.79
N ILE A 287 -11.31 6.37 6.45
CA ILE A 287 -10.25 5.48 6.90
C ILE A 287 -10.53 5.00 8.33
N TYR A 288 -10.49 3.70 8.49
CA TYR A 288 -10.59 2.98 9.76
C TYR A 288 -9.31 2.22 10.04
N SER A 289 -9.07 1.91 11.29
CA SER A 289 -7.97 1.04 11.74
C SER A 289 -8.51 -0.10 12.57
N THR A 290 -7.95 -1.29 12.40
CA THR A 290 -8.19 -2.44 13.28
C THR A 290 -6.90 -3.18 13.56
N SER A 291 -6.84 -3.84 14.71
CA SER A 291 -5.68 -4.62 15.13
C SER A 291 -6.04 -6.08 15.39
N LEU A 292 -5.08 -6.96 15.13
CA LEU A 292 -5.20 -8.39 15.37
C LEU A 292 -4.92 -8.70 16.84
N ASN A 293 -5.91 -9.19 17.55
CA ASN A 293 -5.79 -9.67 18.94
C ASN A 293 -5.70 -11.19 18.94
N GLY A 294 -4.50 -11.71 18.99
CA GLY A 294 -4.23 -13.14 18.79
C GLY A 294 -4.46 -13.56 17.35
N ASP A 295 -5.59 -14.20 17.09
CA ASP A 295 -6.07 -14.62 15.76
C ASP A 295 -7.43 -14.01 15.37
N VAL A 296 -7.91 -13.04 16.15
CA VAL A 296 -9.20 -12.39 15.95
C VAL A 296 -8.97 -10.88 15.72
N TRP A 297 -9.53 -10.37 14.64
CA TRP A 297 -9.52 -8.93 14.36
C TRP A 297 -10.48 -8.19 15.30
N ALA A 298 -10.01 -7.08 15.86
CA ALA A 298 -10.87 -6.18 16.62
C ALA A 298 -11.87 -5.47 15.67
N LYS A 299 -12.95 -4.92 16.25
CA LYS A 299 -13.88 -4.09 15.47
C LYS A 299 -13.13 -2.85 14.94
N PRO A 300 -13.23 -2.53 13.63
CA PRO A 300 -12.59 -1.34 13.06
C PRO A 300 -13.05 -0.06 13.76
N VAL A 301 -12.09 0.83 14.03
CA VAL A 301 -12.31 2.14 14.66
C VAL A 301 -11.99 3.23 13.64
N LYS A 302 -12.92 4.16 13.44
CA LYS A 302 -12.76 5.32 12.55
C LYS A 302 -11.62 6.20 13.07
N LEU A 303 -10.72 6.62 12.19
CA LEU A 303 -9.69 7.61 12.56
C LEU A 303 -10.35 8.96 12.86
N ASN A 304 -9.64 9.81 13.59
CA ASN A 304 -10.17 11.10 14.03
C ASN A 304 -10.46 12.08 12.87
N GLU A 305 -11.09 13.21 13.17
CA GLU A 305 -11.51 14.23 12.21
C GLU A 305 -10.35 14.97 11.51
N ASN A 306 -9.13 14.86 12.02
CA ASN A 306 -7.94 15.37 11.35
C ASN A 306 -7.60 14.58 10.08
N ILE A 307 -7.97 13.29 10.06
CA ILE A 307 -7.80 12.39 8.92
C ILE A 307 -9.09 12.34 8.11
N ASN A 308 -10.17 11.85 8.71
CA ASN A 308 -11.46 11.72 8.07
C ASN A 308 -12.20 13.05 8.08
N SER A 309 -12.54 13.55 6.91
CA SER A 309 -13.29 14.79 6.75
C SER A 309 -14.71 14.49 6.25
N LYS A 310 -15.43 15.48 5.79
CA LYS A 310 -16.70 15.30 5.05
C LYS A 310 -16.48 15.04 3.56
N TYR A 311 -15.25 14.92 3.14
CA TYR A 311 -14.80 14.65 1.79
C TYR A 311 -14.31 13.22 1.69
N TRP A 312 -13.78 12.83 0.56
CA TRP A 312 -13.43 11.44 0.26
C TRP A 312 -11.96 11.15 0.58
N GLU A 313 -11.71 10.17 1.45
CA GLU A 313 -10.40 9.65 1.81
C GLU A 313 -10.27 8.17 1.37
N PRO A 314 -9.91 7.89 0.08
CA PRO A 314 -9.95 6.52 -0.47
C PRO A 314 -8.77 5.64 -0.09
N SER A 315 -7.62 6.20 0.29
CA SER A 315 -6.42 5.43 0.54
C SER A 315 -5.54 6.02 1.62
N ALA A 316 -4.81 5.15 2.33
CA ALA A 316 -3.86 5.54 3.37
C ALA A 316 -2.79 4.49 3.58
N PHE A 317 -1.60 4.90 4.03
CA PHE A 317 -0.52 4.03 4.45
C PHE A 317 0.21 4.60 5.66
N ILE A 318 0.64 3.73 6.58
CA ILE A 318 1.37 4.12 7.79
C ILE A 318 2.87 3.81 7.63
N SER A 319 3.74 4.72 8.08
CA SER A 319 5.18 4.48 8.11
C SER A 319 5.55 3.26 8.98
N ALA A 320 6.67 2.61 8.68
CA ALA A 320 7.10 1.40 9.37
C ALA A 320 7.30 1.56 10.89
N ASP A 321 7.60 2.79 11.33
CA ASP A 321 7.72 3.17 12.75
C ASP A 321 6.37 3.50 13.40
N GLY A 322 5.27 3.53 12.63
CA GLY A 322 3.93 3.85 13.08
C GLY A 322 3.68 5.34 13.36
N SER A 323 4.63 6.22 13.07
CA SER A 323 4.59 7.63 13.49
C SER A 323 3.90 8.57 12.49
N THR A 324 3.83 8.18 11.23
CA THR A 324 3.33 9.03 10.14
C THR A 324 2.31 8.29 9.29
N LEU A 325 1.15 8.90 9.10
CA LEU A 325 0.14 8.48 8.15
C LEU A 325 0.29 9.30 6.87
N TYR A 326 0.31 8.62 5.73
CA TYR A 326 0.20 9.17 4.38
C TYR A 326 -1.19 8.80 3.86
N PHE A 327 -1.94 9.72 3.29
CA PHE A 327 -3.29 9.43 2.84
C PHE A 327 -3.74 10.36 1.73
N THR A 328 -4.73 9.93 0.98
CA THR A 328 -5.35 10.68 -0.11
C THR A 328 -6.61 11.38 0.38
N SER A 329 -6.89 12.60 -0.11
CA SER A 329 -8.14 13.31 0.15
C SER A 329 -8.44 14.33 -0.95
N ASP A 330 -9.73 14.50 -1.26
CA ASP A 330 -10.24 15.56 -2.15
C ASP A 330 -10.72 16.80 -1.39
N ARG A 331 -10.25 16.97 -0.13
CA ARG A 331 -10.57 18.13 0.70
C ARG A 331 -10.13 19.45 0.07
N PRO A 332 -10.89 20.55 0.26
CA PRO A 332 -10.55 21.86 -0.30
C PRO A 332 -9.19 22.38 0.15
N GLY A 333 -8.54 23.09 -0.75
CA GLY A 333 -7.23 23.72 -0.50
C GLY A 333 -6.05 22.86 -0.97
N GLY A 334 -6.32 21.78 -1.72
CA GLY A 334 -5.33 21.03 -2.47
C GLY A 334 -4.94 21.70 -3.79
N TYR A 335 -4.18 20.95 -4.60
CA TYR A 335 -3.68 21.39 -5.91
C TYR A 335 -4.54 20.87 -7.05
N GLY A 336 -5.17 19.69 -6.89
CA GLY A 336 -5.93 19.01 -7.90
C GLY A 336 -7.28 18.49 -7.42
N GLY A 337 -7.67 17.34 -7.95
CA GLY A 337 -8.85 16.61 -7.49
C GLY A 337 -8.58 15.95 -6.15
N ARG A 338 -7.81 14.85 -6.16
CA ARG A 338 -7.30 14.18 -4.96
C ARG A 338 -5.82 14.49 -4.78
N ASP A 339 -5.46 14.88 -3.59
CA ASP A 339 -4.08 15.17 -3.21
C ASP A 339 -3.59 14.21 -2.13
N LEU A 340 -2.28 14.02 -2.03
CA LEU A 340 -1.64 13.33 -0.91
C LEU A 340 -1.40 14.27 0.27
N TYR A 341 -1.70 13.77 1.45
CA TYR A 341 -1.52 14.43 2.74
C TYR A 341 -0.72 13.56 3.70
N THR A 342 -0.11 14.19 4.71
CA THR A 342 0.51 13.50 5.85
C THR A 342 -0.10 13.94 7.16
N SER A 343 -0.05 13.05 8.15
CA SER A 343 -0.33 13.38 9.56
C SER A 343 0.65 12.65 10.47
N LYS A 344 1.02 13.28 11.58
CA LYS A 344 1.89 12.70 12.61
C LYS A 344 1.06 12.17 13.76
N LEU A 345 1.45 11.02 14.30
CA LEU A 345 0.88 10.48 15.52
C LEU A 345 1.42 11.26 16.73
N SER A 346 0.52 11.78 17.58
CA SER A 346 0.90 12.45 18.81
C SER A 346 1.33 11.44 19.89
N PRO A 347 2.05 11.88 20.95
CA PRO A 347 2.38 11.01 22.09
C PRO A 347 1.15 10.45 22.82
N GLU A 348 0.00 11.11 22.71
CA GLU A 348 -1.28 10.70 23.27
C GLU A 348 -2.00 9.63 22.43
N GLY A 349 -1.51 9.38 21.21
CA GLY A 349 -2.04 8.37 20.29
C GLY A 349 -3.07 8.90 19.30
N ASP A 350 -3.22 10.22 19.18
CA ASP A 350 -4.11 10.87 18.22
C ASP A 350 -3.36 11.36 16.98
N TRP A 351 -4.00 11.28 15.82
CA TRP A 351 -3.47 11.85 14.59
C TRP A 351 -3.60 13.37 14.61
N ALA A 352 -2.50 14.06 14.32
CA ALA A 352 -2.44 15.51 14.21
C ALA A 352 -3.16 16.00 12.94
N LYS A 353 -3.34 17.32 12.82
CA LYS A 353 -3.96 17.93 11.63
C LYS A 353 -3.21 17.53 10.35
N ALA A 354 -3.96 17.18 9.32
CA ALA A 354 -3.44 16.85 7.99
C ALA A 354 -2.63 18.00 7.37
N VAL A 355 -1.51 17.65 6.75
CA VAL A 355 -0.64 18.58 6.02
C VAL A 355 -0.54 18.10 4.59
N ASN A 356 -0.91 18.95 3.63
CA ASN A 356 -0.75 18.68 2.20
C ASN A 356 0.73 18.50 1.85
N MET A 357 1.08 17.51 1.04
CA MET A 357 2.48 17.20 0.69
C MET A 357 3.11 18.20 -0.29
N GLY A 358 2.32 19.16 -0.77
CA GLY A 358 2.81 20.27 -1.60
C GLY A 358 2.96 19.95 -3.08
N PRO A 359 3.33 20.97 -3.88
CA PRO A 359 3.31 20.90 -5.34
C PRO A 359 4.44 20.06 -5.96
N ALA A 360 5.41 19.60 -5.16
CA ALA A 360 6.39 18.62 -5.63
C ALA A 360 5.75 17.25 -5.87
N ILE A 361 4.78 16.88 -5.03
CA ILE A 361 4.08 15.59 -5.07
C ILE A 361 2.72 15.73 -5.76
N ASN A 362 1.92 16.75 -5.36
CA ASN A 362 0.55 16.93 -5.83
C ASN A 362 0.50 17.80 -7.09
N THR A 363 -0.38 17.44 -8.02
CA THR A 363 -0.57 18.13 -9.30
C THR A 363 -1.98 18.73 -9.41
N ALA A 364 -2.33 19.27 -10.56
CA ALA A 364 -3.70 19.71 -10.87
C ALA A 364 -4.66 18.52 -11.17
N PHE A 365 -4.22 17.30 -11.00
CA PHE A 365 -4.96 16.07 -11.26
C PHE A 365 -5.12 15.26 -9.97
N ASP A 366 -5.19 13.94 -10.09
CA ASP A 366 -5.37 13.05 -8.94
C ASP A 366 -4.07 12.36 -8.57
N GLU A 367 -3.73 12.38 -7.30
CA GLU A 367 -2.73 11.53 -6.66
C GLU A 367 -3.40 10.59 -5.66
N ASP A 368 -3.02 9.31 -5.68
CA ASP A 368 -3.67 8.26 -4.89
C ASP A 368 -2.70 7.17 -4.44
N ALA A 369 -3.18 6.28 -3.57
CA ALA A 369 -2.52 5.06 -3.13
C ALA A 369 -1.05 5.27 -2.67
N PRO A 370 -0.79 6.15 -1.67
CA PRO A 370 0.55 6.37 -1.16
C PRO A 370 1.09 5.13 -0.47
N PHE A 371 2.35 4.80 -0.72
CA PHE A 371 3.12 3.78 0.00
C PHE A 371 4.49 4.34 0.36
N ILE A 372 4.77 4.51 1.65
CA ILE A 372 6.10 4.82 2.13
C ILE A 372 6.87 3.52 2.38
N HIS A 373 7.99 3.34 1.69
CA HIS A 373 8.86 2.18 1.89
C HIS A 373 9.42 2.16 3.32
N PRO A 374 9.68 0.99 3.90
CA PRO A 374 10.21 0.88 5.27
C PRO A 374 11.56 1.57 5.53
N ASP A 375 12.27 2.03 4.50
CA ASP A 375 13.47 2.88 4.64
C ASP A 375 13.14 4.29 5.18
N GLY A 376 11.86 4.67 5.17
CA GLY A 376 11.35 5.94 5.67
C GLY A 376 11.59 7.14 4.74
N VAL A 377 12.21 6.93 3.57
CA VAL A 377 12.60 8.01 2.65
C VAL A 377 12.08 7.83 1.22
N THR A 378 11.70 6.62 0.82
CA THR A 378 11.20 6.32 -0.53
C THR A 378 9.68 6.25 -0.53
N LEU A 379 9.03 7.24 -1.15
CA LEU A 379 7.59 7.27 -1.38
C LEU A 379 7.28 6.70 -2.76
N TYR A 380 6.27 5.85 -2.83
CA TYR A 380 5.58 5.45 -4.07
C TYR A 380 4.14 5.91 -3.99
N PHE A 381 3.58 6.28 -5.13
CA PHE A 381 2.17 6.68 -5.23
C PHE A 381 1.70 6.54 -6.67
N SER A 382 0.39 6.56 -6.87
CA SER A 382 -0.21 6.55 -8.20
C SER A 382 -0.68 7.95 -8.55
N SER A 383 -0.47 8.40 -9.78
CA SER A 383 -0.94 9.68 -10.26
C SER A 383 -1.36 9.60 -11.73
N ASN A 384 -2.43 10.29 -12.09
CA ASN A 384 -2.78 10.58 -13.46
C ASN A 384 -2.31 11.99 -13.88
N GLY A 385 -1.56 12.66 -12.99
CA GLY A 385 -0.87 13.93 -13.19
C GLY A 385 0.47 13.78 -13.88
N HIS A 386 1.54 14.31 -13.35
CA HIS A 386 2.93 14.20 -13.78
C HIS A 386 3.17 13.78 -15.26
N ASN A 387 4.27 13.09 -15.54
CA ASN A 387 4.59 12.53 -16.86
C ASN A 387 4.05 11.09 -17.00
N THR A 388 2.73 10.92 -16.85
CA THR A 388 2.08 9.63 -17.02
C THR A 388 2.09 9.15 -18.47
N MET A 389 2.11 7.83 -18.68
CA MET A 389 1.98 7.22 -20.00
C MET A 389 0.56 6.75 -20.32
N GLY A 390 -0.33 6.78 -19.35
CA GLY A 390 -1.68 6.22 -19.48
C GLY A 390 -2.70 6.84 -18.53
N GLY A 391 -3.44 5.98 -17.85
CA GLY A 391 -4.32 6.35 -16.76
C GLY A 391 -3.55 6.77 -15.52
N PHE A 392 -3.80 6.10 -14.39
CA PHE A 392 -2.91 6.20 -13.23
C PHE A 392 -1.63 5.44 -13.49
N ASP A 393 -0.50 6.12 -13.37
CA ASP A 393 0.84 5.53 -13.37
C ASP A 393 1.42 5.56 -11.95
N ILE A 394 2.33 4.64 -11.66
CA ILE A 394 3.08 4.61 -10.41
C ILE A 394 4.31 5.50 -10.53
N PHE A 395 4.49 6.35 -9.52
CA PHE A 395 5.64 7.25 -9.37
C PHE A 395 6.40 6.97 -8.09
N THR A 396 7.65 7.41 -8.04
CA THR A 396 8.48 7.38 -6.83
C THR A 396 9.13 8.72 -6.59
N SER A 397 9.21 9.14 -5.32
CA SER A 397 9.90 10.34 -4.86
C SER A 397 10.72 10.03 -3.63
N LEU A 398 11.82 10.74 -3.43
CA LEU A 398 12.74 10.55 -2.31
C LEU A 398 12.69 11.74 -1.36
N LEU A 399 12.59 11.45 -0.07
CA LEU A 399 12.70 12.44 1.00
C LEU A 399 14.17 12.75 1.27
N SER A 400 14.55 13.99 1.14
CA SER A 400 15.89 14.49 1.46
C SER A 400 16.06 14.75 2.96
N ASP A 401 17.30 14.88 3.42
CA ASP A 401 17.61 15.16 4.84
C ASP A 401 17.04 16.51 5.34
N ASP A 402 16.76 17.45 4.43
CA ASP A 402 16.14 18.75 4.74
C ASP A 402 14.60 18.68 4.82
N GLY A 403 14.02 17.51 4.63
CA GLY A 403 12.58 17.28 4.67
C GLY A 403 11.84 17.60 3.38
N THR A 404 12.54 17.85 2.26
CA THR A 404 11.93 18.09 0.95
C THR A 404 11.82 16.81 0.13
N TRP A 405 10.76 16.69 -0.67
CA TRP A 405 10.56 15.59 -1.62
C TRP A 405 11.20 15.93 -2.96
N SER A 406 11.87 14.94 -3.55
CA SER A 406 12.40 15.07 -4.92
C SER A 406 11.27 15.15 -5.94
N GLU A 407 11.57 15.64 -7.14
CA GLU A 407 10.66 15.53 -8.30
C GLU A 407 10.28 14.05 -8.52
N PRO A 408 8.98 13.71 -8.66
CA PRO A 408 8.55 12.34 -8.86
C PRO A 408 9.03 11.76 -10.19
N MET A 409 9.50 10.53 -10.13
CA MET A 409 9.93 9.76 -11.30
C MET A 409 8.92 8.66 -11.60
N ASN A 410 8.48 8.54 -12.85
CA ASN A 410 7.69 7.43 -13.34
C ASN A 410 8.52 6.13 -13.20
N VAL A 411 7.95 5.08 -12.59
CA VAL A 411 8.68 3.81 -12.37
C VAL A 411 8.90 3.01 -13.66
N GLY A 412 8.26 3.39 -14.75
CA GLY A 412 8.52 2.94 -16.10
C GLY A 412 7.77 1.70 -16.54
N TYR A 413 7.84 1.44 -17.86
CA TYR A 413 7.30 0.23 -18.49
C TYR A 413 8.21 -0.99 -18.21
N PRO A 414 7.70 -2.20 -17.96
CA PRO A 414 6.31 -2.64 -18.06
C PRO A 414 5.52 -2.60 -16.74
N ILE A 415 5.98 -1.90 -15.70
CA ILE A 415 5.19 -1.71 -14.48
C ILE A 415 4.00 -0.83 -14.83
N ASN A 416 4.26 0.36 -15.34
CA ASN A 416 3.23 1.24 -15.89
C ASN A 416 2.88 0.87 -17.33
N THR A 417 1.61 1.01 -17.67
CA THR A 417 1.00 0.69 -18.97
C THR A 417 0.13 1.87 -19.45
N PRO A 418 -0.43 1.84 -20.66
CA PRO A 418 -1.41 2.85 -21.08
C PRO A 418 -2.74 2.83 -20.30
N ASP A 419 -2.99 1.83 -19.47
CA ASP A 419 -4.16 1.71 -18.57
C ASP A 419 -3.78 2.17 -17.14
N ASP A 420 -4.67 1.92 -16.16
CA ASP A 420 -4.41 2.22 -14.76
C ASP A 420 -3.47 1.17 -14.14
N ASP A 421 -2.40 1.64 -13.54
CA ASP A 421 -1.51 0.89 -12.66
C ASP A 421 -1.48 1.59 -11.29
N ILE A 422 -1.95 0.89 -10.23
CA ILE A 422 -2.25 1.53 -8.94
C ILE A 422 -1.98 0.59 -7.76
N TYR A 423 -1.91 1.12 -6.53
CA TYR A 423 -1.72 0.38 -5.28
C TYR A 423 -0.39 -0.39 -5.23
N TYR A 424 0.70 0.35 -5.44
CA TYR A 424 2.03 -0.23 -5.52
C TYR A 424 2.71 -0.32 -4.16
N VAL A 425 3.03 -1.54 -3.71
CA VAL A 425 3.76 -1.81 -2.47
C VAL A 425 5.04 -2.59 -2.76
N VAL A 426 6.15 -2.23 -2.11
CA VAL A 426 7.47 -2.81 -2.34
C VAL A 426 7.91 -3.61 -1.13
N SER A 427 8.51 -4.78 -1.36
CA SER A 427 9.13 -5.59 -0.30
C SER A 427 10.28 -4.84 0.39
N PRO A 428 10.57 -5.10 1.68
CA PRO A 428 11.61 -4.37 2.42
C PRO A 428 13.00 -4.48 1.79
N ASP A 429 13.31 -5.59 1.13
CA ASP A 429 14.55 -5.78 0.37
C ASP A 429 14.59 -4.96 -0.94
N GLY A 430 13.47 -4.40 -1.36
CA GLY A 430 13.33 -3.64 -2.61
C GLY A 430 13.34 -4.47 -3.88
N LEU A 431 13.36 -5.81 -3.80
CA LEU A 431 13.51 -6.69 -4.98
C LEU A 431 12.19 -7.11 -5.60
N LYS A 432 11.08 -6.96 -4.88
CA LYS A 432 9.74 -7.26 -5.35
C LYS A 432 8.80 -6.10 -5.11
N ALA A 433 7.80 -5.98 -5.98
CA ALA A 433 6.69 -5.08 -5.77
C ALA A 433 5.37 -5.78 -6.12
N TYR A 434 4.30 -5.37 -5.45
CA TYR A 434 2.95 -5.87 -5.67
C TYR A 434 2.06 -4.69 -6.04
N PHE A 435 1.19 -4.85 -7.01
CA PHE A 435 0.35 -3.76 -7.50
C PHE A 435 -0.86 -4.29 -8.25
N SER A 436 -1.81 -3.42 -8.53
CA SER A 436 -3.01 -3.74 -9.29
C SER A 436 -2.94 -3.12 -10.66
N SER A 437 -3.26 -3.90 -11.68
CA SER A 437 -3.22 -3.50 -13.08
C SER A 437 -4.27 -4.24 -13.88
N PHE A 438 -4.72 -3.63 -14.97
CA PHE A 438 -5.42 -4.35 -16.01
C PHE A 438 -4.42 -4.79 -17.09
N ARG A 439 -4.38 -6.10 -17.38
CA ARG A 439 -3.53 -6.66 -18.44
C ARG A 439 -4.29 -7.70 -19.24
N GLU A 440 -3.98 -7.79 -20.53
CA GLU A 440 -4.69 -8.63 -21.48
C GLU A 440 -4.76 -10.11 -21.07
N ASN A 441 -3.75 -10.60 -20.35
CA ASN A 441 -3.67 -11.97 -19.83
C ASN A 441 -4.19 -12.12 -18.37
N GLY A 442 -4.91 -11.12 -17.85
CA GLY A 442 -5.54 -11.15 -16.54
C GLY A 442 -6.77 -12.08 -16.49
N PHE A 443 -7.23 -12.35 -15.26
CA PHE A 443 -8.42 -13.19 -15.03
C PHE A 443 -9.69 -12.33 -15.01
N GLY A 444 -9.63 -11.16 -14.36
CA GLY A 444 -10.76 -10.29 -14.12
C GLY A 444 -10.64 -8.92 -14.77
N GLU A 445 -11.21 -7.95 -14.08
CA GLU A 445 -11.15 -6.54 -14.47
C GLU A 445 -9.81 -5.91 -14.09
N LYS A 446 -9.49 -5.82 -12.81
CA LYS A 446 -8.16 -5.54 -12.29
C LYS A 446 -7.68 -6.77 -11.54
N ASP A 447 -6.43 -7.12 -11.74
CA ASP A 447 -5.79 -8.23 -11.06
C ASP A 447 -4.59 -7.71 -10.25
N ASN A 448 -4.20 -8.47 -9.24
CA ASN A 448 -2.97 -8.25 -8.49
C ASN A 448 -1.78 -8.93 -9.18
N TYR A 449 -0.70 -8.19 -9.37
CA TYR A 449 0.54 -8.62 -10.00
C TYR A 449 1.72 -8.48 -9.06
N MET A 450 2.77 -9.22 -9.34
CA MET A 450 4.08 -9.08 -8.72
C MET A 450 5.13 -8.73 -9.77
N ALA A 451 5.90 -7.67 -9.51
CA ALA A 451 7.11 -7.32 -10.24
C ALA A 451 8.33 -7.86 -9.48
N THR A 452 9.20 -8.61 -10.14
CA THR A 452 10.51 -9.02 -9.62
C THR A 452 11.61 -8.28 -10.37
N PHE A 453 12.41 -7.48 -9.66
CA PHE A 453 13.49 -6.70 -10.24
C PHE A 453 14.72 -7.57 -10.50
N LEU A 454 15.20 -7.62 -11.76
CA LEU A 454 16.27 -8.52 -12.19
C LEU A 454 17.69 -7.91 -12.04
N ALA A 455 17.78 -6.60 -11.84
CA ALA A 455 19.05 -5.87 -11.80
C ALA A 455 19.13 -4.82 -10.67
N LYS A 456 18.17 -4.80 -9.75
CA LYS A 456 18.16 -3.90 -8.61
C LYS A 456 19.00 -4.49 -7.47
N LYS A 457 19.72 -3.64 -6.74
CA LYS A 457 20.38 -4.04 -5.49
C LYS A 457 19.38 -4.06 -4.36
N GLU A 458 19.61 -4.93 -3.39
CA GLU A 458 18.84 -4.97 -2.14
C GLU A 458 18.88 -3.63 -1.40
N THR A 459 17.74 -3.25 -0.83
CA THR A 459 17.69 -2.12 0.08
C THR A 459 18.29 -2.53 1.42
N PRO A 460 19.25 -1.77 1.98
CA PRO A 460 19.99 -2.18 3.18
C PRO A 460 19.17 -1.97 4.46
N LEU A 461 18.16 -2.79 4.66
CA LEU A 461 17.33 -2.80 5.87
C LEU A 461 17.56 -4.06 6.69
N THR A 462 17.29 -4.01 7.97
CA THR A 462 17.32 -5.18 8.86
C THR A 462 15.90 -5.49 9.33
N LEU A 463 15.35 -6.62 8.90
CA LEU A 463 14.10 -7.17 9.39
C LEU A 463 14.38 -7.92 10.70
N MET A 464 13.85 -7.42 11.79
CA MET A 464 13.93 -8.04 13.11
C MET A 464 12.63 -8.76 13.41
N GLN A 465 12.68 -10.05 13.63
CA GLN A 465 11.51 -10.86 13.97
C GLN A 465 11.83 -11.90 15.03
N GLY A 466 10.80 -12.39 15.71
CA GLY A 466 11.02 -13.40 16.74
C GLY A 466 9.80 -13.70 17.59
N VAL A 467 10.06 -14.28 18.75
CA VAL A 467 9.03 -14.66 19.74
C VAL A 467 9.48 -14.22 21.12
N VAL A 468 8.54 -13.69 21.92
CA VAL A 468 8.77 -13.36 23.33
C VAL A 468 8.00 -14.33 24.21
N ASN A 469 8.71 -15.06 25.05
CA ASN A 469 8.17 -15.98 26.04
C ASN A 469 8.53 -15.55 27.47
N ASP A 470 7.87 -16.08 28.45
CA ASP A 470 8.33 -16.05 29.86
C ASP A 470 9.42 -17.13 30.11
N GLU A 471 10.00 -17.16 31.30
CA GLU A 471 11.02 -18.14 31.65
C GLU A 471 10.53 -19.59 31.66
N SER A 472 9.20 -19.82 31.72
CA SER A 472 8.58 -21.15 31.61
C SER A 472 8.37 -21.62 30.16
N GLY A 473 8.69 -20.78 29.18
CA GLY A 473 8.49 -21.05 27.76
C GLY A 473 7.08 -20.75 27.25
N LYS A 474 6.21 -20.15 28.07
CA LYS A 474 4.88 -19.68 27.64
C LYS A 474 4.97 -18.31 26.99
N VAL A 475 4.04 -18.03 26.10
CA VAL A 475 3.93 -16.71 25.46
C VAL A 475 3.74 -15.63 26.53
N ALA A 476 4.63 -14.64 26.56
CA ALA A 476 4.50 -13.48 27.42
C ALA A 476 3.39 -12.57 26.89
N GLN A 477 2.48 -12.16 27.79
CA GLN A 477 1.30 -11.38 27.44
C GLN A 477 1.61 -9.87 27.44
N ASP A 478 0.95 -9.12 26.55
CA ASP A 478 0.99 -7.65 26.50
C ASP A 478 2.41 -7.06 26.41
N VAL A 479 3.30 -7.74 25.71
CA VAL A 479 4.68 -7.27 25.55
C VAL A 479 4.70 -6.05 24.64
N VAL A 480 5.33 -4.99 25.13
CA VAL A 480 5.66 -3.79 24.38
C VAL A 480 7.15 -3.82 24.05
N ILE A 481 7.48 -3.61 22.78
CA ILE A 481 8.85 -3.54 22.27
C ILE A 481 9.11 -2.08 21.90
N THR A 482 10.03 -1.44 22.62
CA THR A 482 10.43 -0.05 22.34
C THR A 482 11.81 -0.06 21.71
N VAL A 483 11.92 0.51 20.52
CA VAL A 483 13.17 0.70 19.80
C VAL A 483 13.59 2.16 19.95
N THR A 484 14.77 2.38 20.49
CA THR A 484 15.32 3.73 20.76
C THR A 484 16.68 3.85 20.09
N ASP A 485 16.93 4.96 19.42
CA ASP A 485 18.27 5.33 18.93
C ASP A 485 19.13 5.76 20.14
N ASN A 486 20.18 5.01 20.43
CA ASN A 486 21.05 5.26 21.58
C ASN A 486 21.82 6.57 21.50
N VAL A 487 22.05 7.11 20.30
CA VAL A 487 22.80 8.36 20.09
C VAL A 487 21.93 9.56 20.37
N SER A 488 20.73 9.60 19.78
CA SER A 488 19.79 10.71 19.95
C SER A 488 18.90 10.57 21.19
N GLY A 489 18.72 9.36 21.70
CA GLY A 489 17.77 9.04 22.78
C GLY A 489 16.31 9.07 22.34
N GLN A 490 16.05 9.20 21.04
CA GLN A 490 14.70 9.24 20.48
C GLN A 490 14.14 7.85 20.29
N VAL A 491 12.86 7.65 20.62
CA VAL A 491 12.12 6.46 20.28
C VAL A 491 11.86 6.47 18.78
N VAL A 492 12.32 5.44 18.09
CA VAL A 492 12.16 5.27 16.63
C VAL A 492 11.05 4.29 16.27
N GLY A 493 10.47 3.60 17.25
CA GLY A 493 9.31 2.74 17.05
C GLY A 493 8.85 2.08 18.34
N VAL A 494 7.54 1.83 18.44
CA VAL A 494 6.92 1.07 19.54
C VAL A 494 6.05 -0.01 18.91
N TYR A 495 6.37 -1.25 19.21
CA TYR A 495 5.72 -2.42 18.62
C TYR A 495 5.12 -3.31 19.72
N ARG A 496 4.25 -4.23 19.33
CA ARG A 496 3.65 -5.19 20.26
C ARG A 496 3.81 -6.60 19.72
N THR A 497 3.89 -7.57 20.61
CA THR A 497 3.83 -8.98 20.22
C THR A 497 2.39 -9.39 19.97
N ASN A 498 2.20 -10.35 19.07
CA ASN A 498 0.92 -11.03 18.92
C ASN A 498 0.58 -11.77 20.23
N SER A 499 -0.57 -11.49 20.81
CA SER A 499 -0.98 -11.97 22.12
C SER A 499 -1.13 -13.51 22.23
N LYS A 500 -1.35 -14.20 21.10
CA LYS A 500 -1.51 -15.66 21.03
C LYS A 500 -0.19 -16.37 20.79
N THR A 501 0.67 -15.81 19.92
CA THR A 501 1.88 -16.49 19.45
C THR A 501 3.16 -15.92 20.01
N GLY A 502 3.12 -14.75 20.65
CA GLY A 502 4.30 -14.00 21.12
C GLY A 502 5.17 -13.45 19.99
N LYS A 503 4.77 -13.62 18.73
CA LYS A 503 5.54 -13.17 17.59
C LYS A 503 5.58 -11.66 17.49
N PHE A 504 6.72 -11.15 17.02
CA PHE A 504 6.92 -9.75 16.68
C PHE A 504 7.72 -9.62 15.39
N LEU A 505 7.57 -8.47 14.75
CA LEU A 505 8.34 -8.09 13.58
C LEU A 505 8.42 -6.56 13.51
N PHE A 506 9.62 -6.03 13.23
CA PHE A 506 9.84 -4.62 12.93
C PHE A 506 11.10 -4.45 12.07
N ILE A 507 11.30 -3.24 11.55
CA ILE A 507 12.39 -2.94 10.63
C ILE A 507 13.31 -1.89 11.22
N LEU A 508 14.63 -2.11 11.06
CA LEU A 508 15.68 -1.20 11.48
C LEU A 508 16.43 -0.65 10.26
N VAL A 509 16.65 0.65 10.24
CA VAL A 509 17.43 1.31 9.18
C VAL A 509 18.92 1.28 9.52
N PRO A 510 19.82 1.28 8.52
CA PRO A 510 21.26 1.24 8.73
C PRO A 510 21.84 2.54 9.30
N GLY A 511 23.06 2.46 9.84
CA GLY A 511 23.83 3.61 10.31
C GLY A 511 23.48 4.06 11.73
N LYS A 512 22.76 3.26 12.51
CA LYS A 512 22.32 3.59 13.88
C LYS A 512 22.69 2.52 14.88
N ASN A 513 22.79 2.92 16.13
CA ASN A 513 22.91 2.04 17.29
C ASN A 513 21.61 2.07 18.09
N TYR A 514 20.95 0.93 18.21
CA TYR A 514 19.63 0.80 18.82
C TYR A 514 19.68 0.14 20.19
N ASN A 515 18.88 0.66 21.11
CA ASN A 515 18.39 -0.05 22.30
C ASN A 515 17.02 -0.63 21.97
N ILE A 516 16.88 -1.94 22.03
CA ILE A 516 15.61 -2.64 21.83
C ILE A 516 15.20 -3.17 23.19
N THR A 517 14.10 -2.66 23.74
CA THR A 517 13.60 -3.02 25.07
C THR A 517 12.29 -3.77 24.96
N TYR A 518 12.23 -4.97 25.53
CA TYR A 518 11.03 -5.80 25.63
C TYR A 518 10.47 -5.71 27.05
N GLN A 519 9.22 -5.28 27.19
CA GLN A 519 8.57 -5.05 28.49
C GLN A 519 7.20 -5.71 28.56
N ALA A 520 6.90 -6.36 29.68
CA ALA A 520 5.57 -6.88 29.99
C ALA A 520 5.24 -6.63 31.46
N LYS A 521 3.97 -6.49 31.80
CA LYS A 521 3.52 -6.29 33.19
C LYS A 521 3.91 -7.50 34.04
N GLY A 522 4.48 -7.26 35.22
CA GLY A 522 4.92 -8.29 36.13
C GLY A 522 6.26 -8.96 35.80
N HIS A 523 6.93 -8.51 34.74
CA HIS A 523 8.23 -9.01 34.31
C HIS A 523 9.30 -7.93 34.36
N LEU A 524 10.53 -8.36 34.57
CA LEU A 524 11.72 -7.54 34.31
C LEU A 524 11.83 -7.30 32.80
N PHE A 525 12.23 -6.09 32.41
CA PHE A 525 12.49 -5.84 30.98
C PHE A 525 13.72 -6.65 30.51
N ASN A 526 13.75 -6.97 29.24
CA ASN A 526 14.95 -7.43 28.53
C ASN A 526 15.35 -6.34 27.53
N SER A 527 16.65 -6.10 27.39
CA SER A 527 17.18 -5.14 26.43
C SER A 527 18.27 -5.73 25.57
N GLU A 528 18.31 -5.34 24.30
CA GLU A 528 19.39 -5.67 23.36
C GLU A 528 20.06 -4.39 22.87
N ASN A 529 21.37 -4.42 22.68
CA ASN A 529 22.10 -3.42 21.90
C ASN A 529 22.31 -3.94 20.49
N MET A 530 21.91 -3.17 19.49
CA MET A 530 22.10 -3.53 18.10
C MET A 530 22.69 -2.36 17.32
N GLU A 531 23.90 -2.55 16.82
CA GLU A 531 24.56 -1.62 15.92
C GLU A 531 24.38 -2.10 14.47
N ILE A 532 23.72 -1.28 13.64
CA ILE A 532 23.54 -1.54 12.21
C ILE A 532 24.52 -0.64 11.45
N PRO A 533 25.55 -1.19 10.78
CA PRO A 533 26.50 -0.39 10.00
C PRO A 533 25.84 0.40 8.86
N LYS A 534 26.36 1.57 8.51
CA LYS A 534 25.87 2.38 7.37
C LYS A 534 25.89 1.64 6.03
N GLN A 535 26.87 0.78 5.83
CA GLN A 535 27.04 -0.05 4.64
C GLN A 535 26.62 -1.49 4.95
N SER A 536 25.36 -1.71 5.28
CA SER A 536 24.81 -3.06 5.44
C SER A 536 24.12 -3.51 4.16
N ASN A 537 23.91 -4.81 4.03
CA ASN A 537 22.97 -5.39 3.07
C ASN A 537 21.60 -5.56 3.74
N TYR A 538 20.65 -6.12 3.05
CA TYR A 538 19.41 -6.60 3.67
C TYR A 538 19.71 -7.82 4.56
N TYR A 539 19.19 -7.83 5.80
CA TYR A 539 19.32 -8.93 6.74
C TYR A 539 17.99 -9.25 7.41
N GLU A 540 17.79 -10.54 7.67
CA GLU A 540 16.72 -11.02 8.54
C GLU A 540 17.32 -11.61 9.82
N ILE A 541 16.92 -11.05 10.95
CA ILE A 541 17.40 -11.49 12.27
C ILE A 541 16.23 -12.10 13.04
N ASN A 542 16.39 -13.37 13.40
CA ASN A 542 15.43 -14.07 14.25
C ASN A 542 15.88 -14.04 15.72
N ARG A 543 14.96 -13.74 16.63
CA ARG A 543 15.20 -13.68 18.07
C ARG A 543 14.20 -14.51 18.86
N ALA A 544 14.71 -15.23 19.86
CA ALA A 544 13.92 -15.79 20.94
C ALA A 544 14.24 -15.00 22.21
N VAL A 545 13.27 -14.25 22.73
CA VAL A 545 13.44 -13.41 23.91
C VAL A 545 12.69 -14.06 25.07
N SER A 546 13.33 -14.10 26.24
CA SER A 546 12.72 -14.57 27.48
C SER A 546 12.63 -13.42 28.49
N LEU A 547 11.46 -13.27 29.11
CA LEU A 547 11.22 -12.29 30.16
C LEU A 547 11.13 -12.99 31.51
N ASN A 548 11.96 -12.54 32.44
CA ASN A 548 11.99 -13.05 33.83
C ASN A 548 10.91 -12.37 34.68
N PRO A 549 10.15 -13.08 35.51
CA PRO A 549 9.16 -12.46 36.37
C PRO A 549 9.80 -11.57 37.42
N ILE A 550 9.07 -10.57 37.90
CA ILE A 550 9.49 -9.74 39.04
C ILE A 550 9.33 -10.56 40.35
N GLN A 551 10.37 -11.27 40.74
CA GLN A 551 10.44 -12.05 41.99
C GLN A 551 11.84 -12.00 42.61
N VAL A 552 11.95 -12.29 43.89
CA VAL A 552 13.24 -12.32 44.55
C VAL A 552 14.17 -13.34 43.90
N GLY A 553 15.37 -12.93 43.55
CA GLY A 553 16.36 -13.76 42.86
C GLY A 553 16.39 -13.55 41.32
N SER A 554 15.34 -13.01 40.70
CA SER A 554 15.32 -12.72 39.26
C SER A 554 16.40 -11.69 38.92
N LYS A 555 16.98 -11.87 37.72
CA LYS A 555 18.09 -11.05 37.21
C LYS A 555 17.83 -10.58 35.81
N ILE A 556 18.42 -9.44 35.44
CA ILE A 556 18.59 -8.97 34.06
C ILE A 556 20.04 -8.57 33.82
N VAL A 557 20.52 -8.81 32.60
CA VAL A 557 21.75 -8.24 32.08
C VAL A 557 21.43 -6.91 31.45
N LEU A 558 22.17 -5.87 31.85
CA LEU A 558 21.99 -4.50 31.35
C LEU A 558 22.90 -4.30 30.13
N ASN A 559 22.40 -4.72 28.96
CA ASN A 559 23.19 -4.81 27.73
C ASN A 559 23.58 -3.44 27.14
N ASN A 560 22.92 -2.38 27.58
CA ASN A 560 23.16 -1.03 27.09
C ASN A 560 23.79 -0.11 28.16
N ILE A 561 24.53 -0.67 29.11
CA ILE A 561 25.37 0.08 30.02
C ILE A 561 26.83 0.05 29.53
N PHE A 562 27.33 1.20 29.12
CA PHE A 562 28.62 1.36 28.47
C PHE A 562 29.58 2.19 29.34
N PHE A 563 30.85 1.76 29.39
CA PHE A 563 31.96 2.46 30.04
C PHE A 563 33.09 2.69 29.04
N ASP A 564 33.90 3.68 29.28
CA ASP A 564 35.17 3.81 28.56
C ASP A 564 36.12 2.68 28.99
N PHE A 565 37.09 2.41 28.11
CA PHE A 565 38.10 1.42 28.41
C PHE A 565 38.81 1.78 29.74
N ASP A 566 38.89 0.80 30.62
CA ASP A 566 39.56 0.93 31.93
C ASP A 566 38.97 2.01 32.85
N LYS A 567 37.70 2.40 32.66
CA LYS A 567 37.01 3.41 33.47
C LYS A 567 35.68 2.89 34.00
N ALA A 568 35.17 3.60 35.01
CA ALA A 568 33.83 3.41 35.57
C ALA A 568 32.89 4.60 35.24
N THR A 569 33.32 5.51 34.34
CA THR A 569 32.48 6.62 33.88
C THR A 569 31.48 6.11 32.88
N LEU A 570 30.18 6.33 33.15
CA LEU A 570 29.09 5.98 32.26
C LEU A 570 29.14 6.82 30.97
N ARG A 571 29.02 6.17 29.82
CA ARG A 571 28.93 6.86 28.53
C ARG A 571 27.50 7.34 28.28
N PRO A 572 27.27 8.45 27.52
CA PRO A 572 25.95 8.94 27.19
C PRO A 572 25.04 7.89 26.56
N LEU A 573 25.59 6.95 25.80
CA LEU A 573 24.85 5.81 25.21
C LEU A 573 24.17 4.92 26.27
N SER A 574 24.52 5.04 27.57
CA SER A 574 23.85 4.32 28.65
C SER A 574 22.56 4.96 29.14
N ASN A 575 22.26 6.21 28.71
CA ASN A 575 21.14 6.97 29.25
C ASN A 575 19.78 6.29 29.03
N VAL A 576 19.59 5.62 27.90
CA VAL A 576 18.34 4.90 27.58
C VAL A 576 18.11 3.77 28.58
N GLU A 577 19.14 2.95 28.85
CA GLU A 577 19.07 1.83 29.80
C GLU A 577 18.88 2.32 31.25
N LEU A 578 19.56 3.39 31.62
CA LEU A 578 19.36 4.02 32.93
C LEU A 578 17.95 4.54 33.13
N LYS A 579 17.34 5.08 32.07
CA LYS A 579 15.93 5.51 32.08
C LYS A 579 14.97 4.30 32.23
N ASN A 580 15.24 3.18 31.57
CA ASN A 580 14.49 1.94 31.75
C ASN A 580 14.57 1.41 33.18
N LEU A 581 15.76 1.40 33.74
CA LEU A 581 15.98 1.04 35.17
C LEU A 581 15.24 1.97 36.12
N LEU A 582 15.30 3.28 35.87
CA LEU A 582 14.60 4.28 36.65
C LEU A 582 13.09 4.04 36.65
N MET A 583 12.53 3.76 35.48
CA MET A 583 11.09 3.45 35.33
C MET A 583 10.73 2.16 36.07
N LEU A 584 11.54 1.09 35.93
CA LEU A 584 11.35 -0.16 36.67
C LEU A 584 11.32 0.07 38.18
N MET A 585 12.31 0.80 38.71
CA MET A 585 12.43 1.09 40.15
C MET A 585 11.29 2.00 40.65
N LYS A 586 10.84 2.98 39.88
CA LYS A 586 9.70 3.85 40.22
C LYS A 586 8.39 3.10 40.23
N SER A 587 8.17 2.20 39.27
CA SER A 587 6.97 1.39 39.18
C SER A 587 6.88 0.29 40.28
N ASN A 588 7.96 0.00 40.93
CA ASN A 588 8.06 -1.00 42.02
C ASN A 588 8.70 -0.36 43.27
N PRO A 589 7.99 0.49 44.03
CA PRO A 589 8.56 1.31 45.09
C PRO A 589 9.21 0.53 46.24
N ASN A 590 8.74 -0.68 46.52
CA ASN A 590 9.26 -1.53 47.59
C ASN A 590 10.38 -2.46 47.13
N MET A 591 10.67 -2.51 45.83
CA MET A 591 11.74 -3.39 45.31
C MET A 591 13.12 -2.91 45.71
N LYS A 592 13.94 -3.84 46.24
CA LYS A 592 15.37 -3.64 46.47
C LYS A 592 16.16 -4.51 45.51
N VAL A 593 17.30 -3.97 45.06
CA VAL A 593 18.13 -4.63 44.05
C VAL A 593 19.61 -4.60 44.40
N GLU A 594 20.35 -5.62 43.96
CA GLU A 594 21.78 -5.61 43.81
C GLU A 594 22.13 -5.24 42.38
N ILE A 595 22.94 -4.21 42.19
CA ILE A 595 23.59 -3.88 40.91
C ILE A 595 24.99 -4.47 40.95
N SER A 596 25.25 -5.44 40.09
CA SER A 596 26.53 -6.18 40.12
C SER A 596 27.35 -5.91 38.86
N GLY A 597 28.63 -5.64 39.05
CA GLY A 597 29.61 -5.45 37.97
C GLY A 597 30.49 -6.69 37.78
N HIS A 598 30.80 -6.98 36.52
CA HIS A 598 31.62 -8.11 36.10
C HIS A 598 32.68 -7.67 35.08
N THR A 599 33.81 -8.40 35.04
CA THR A 599 34.89 -8.19 34.08
C THR A 599 35.22 -9.48 33.34
N ASP A 600 35.99 -9.38 32.28
CA ASP A 600 36.62 -10.54 31.64
C ASP A 600 37.83 -11.03 32.42
N SER A 601 38.54 -12.01 31.89
CA SER A 601 39.71 -12.65 32.57
C SER A 601 41.00 -11.83 32.50
N LYS A 602 41.07 -10.71 31.78
CA LYS A 602 42.29 -9.89 31.66
C LYS A 602 42.50 -9.04 32.89
N GLY A 603 43.76 -8.96 33.37
CA GLY A 603 44.13 -8.22 34.56
C GLY A 603 44.13 -9.07 35.85
N SER A 604 44.62 -8.47 36.96
CA SER A 604 44.65 -9.13 38.27
C SER A 604 43.23 -9.29 38.86
N ALA A 605 43.06 -10.21 39.81
CA ALA A 605 41.78 -10.40 40.50
C ALA A 605 41.40 -9.16 41.31
N GLU A 606 42.34 -8.56 42.02
CA GLU A 606 42.13 -7.36 42.83
C GLU A 606 41.74 -6.14 41.97
N TYR A 607 42.41 -5.97 40.84
CA TYR A 607 42.12 -4.90 39.92
C TYR A 607 40.70 -5.04 39.37
N ASN A 608 40.36 -6.22 38.87
CA ASN A 608 39.02 -6.50 38.30
C ASN A 608 37.93 -6.37 39.38
N GLN A 609 38.21 -6.74 40.63
CA GLN A 609 37.28 -6.55 41.75
C GLN A 609 36.94 -5.06 41.93
N LYS A 610 37.99 -4.20 42.04
CA LYS A 610 37.82 -2.74 42.20
C LYS A 610 37.12 -2.09 41.03
N LEU A 611 37.50 -2.45 39.80
CA LEU A 611 36.89 -1.88 38.57
C LEU A 611 35.41 -2.26 38.47
N SER A 612 35.06 -3.52 38.73
CA SER A 612 33.67 -3.99 38.66
C SER A 612 32.78 -3.34 39.72
N GLU A 613 33.32 -3.17 40.95
CA GLU A 613 32.60 -2.47 42.01
C GLU A 613 32.40 -1.00 41.71
N ALA A 614 33.42 -0.28 41.20
CA ALA A 614 33.30 1.11 40.78
C ALA A 614 32.24 1.30 39.65
N ARG A 615 32.14 0.36 38.70
CA ARG A 615 31.11 0.36 37.66
C ARG A 615 29.71 0.17 38.24
N ALA A 616 29.50 -0.76 39.13
CA ALA A 616 28.25 -0.95 39.84
C ALA A 616 27.84 0.30 40.63
N GLN A 617 28.79 0.92 41.34
CA GLN A 617 28.60 2.17 42.08
C GLN A 617 28.20 3.33 41.15
N ALA A 618 28.77 3.44 39.97
CA ALA A 618 28.42 4.47 39.01
C ALA A 618 26.95 4.38 38.55
N VAL A 619 26.44 3.17 38.34
CA VAL A 619 25.03 2.93 38.02
C VAL A 619 24.12 3.31 39.20
N VAL A 620 24.46 2.87 40.42
CA VAL A 620 23.72 3.21 41.66
C VAL A 620 23.71 4.73 41.88
N ALA A 621 24.85 5.40 41.70
CA ALA A 621 24.96 6.84 41.83
C ALA A 621 24.06 7.59 40.81
N SER A 622 24.02 7.14 39.56
CA SER A 622 23.14 7.70 38.52
C SER A 622 21.67 7.58 38.87
N LEU A 623 21.24 6.40 39.34
CA LEU A 623 19.85 6.17 39.77
C LEU A 623 19.48 6.98 41.01
N THR A 624 20.41 7.11 41.95
CA THR A 624 20.24 7.94 43.17
C THR A 624 20.08 9.41 42.81
N ALA A 625 20.92 9.92 41.91
CA ALA A 625 20.79 11.29 41.39
C ALA A 625 19.46 11.52 40.65
N SER A 626 18.85 10.46 40.11
CA SER A 626 17.54 10.47 39.45
C SER A 626 16.35 10.26 40.41
N GLY A 627 16.62 10.19 41.74
CA GLY A 627 15.58 10.16 42.78
C GLY A 627 15.20 8.78 43.33
N ILE A 628 15.98 7.73 43.04
CA ILE A 628 15.83 6.44 43.74
C ILE A 628 16.60 6.46 45.05
N SER A 629 15.95 6.07 46.14
CA SER A 629 16.60 6.02 47.48
C SER A 629 17.77 5.01 47.49
N ALA A 630 18.91 5.43 48.04
CA ALA A 630 20.13 4.64 48.07
C ALA A 630 19.99 3.31 48.84
N ASP A 631 19.12 3.26 49.86
CA ASP A 631 18.86 2.05 50.68
C ASP A 631 18.11 0.95 49.90
N ARG A 632 17.62 1.27 48.70
CA ARG A 632 16.99 0.31 47.78
C ARG A 632 18.00 -0.36 46.85
N MET A 633 19.27 0.07 46.82
CA MET A 633 20.25 -0.39 45.85
C MET A 633 21.56 -0.74 46.53
N GLN A 634 22.09 -1.93 46.27
CA GLN A 634 23.40 -2.37 46.70
C GLN A 634 24.31 -2.51 45.48
N ALA A 635 25.42 -1.77 45.46
CA ALA A 635 26.48 -1.99 44.47
C ALA A 635 27.40 -3.12 44.91
N LYS A 636 27.77 -4.03 43.97
CA LYS A 636 28.70 -5.14 44.25
C LYS A 636 29.56 -5.47 43.03
N GLY A 637 30.87 -5.55 43.22
CA GLY A 637 31.79 -6.06 42.23
C GLY A 637 31.97 -7.56 42.38
N TYR A 638 32.03 -8.29 41.28
CA TYR A 638 32.40 -9.71 41.25
C TYR A 638 33.70 -9.95 40.46
N GLY A 639 34.29 -8.90 39.88
CA GLY A 639 35.47 -9.02 39.05
C GLY A 639 35.32 -10.11 37.98
N LYS A 640 36.30 -10.97 37.85
CA LYS A 640 36.30 -12.10 36.92
C LYS A 640 35.82 -13.43 37.52
N SER A 641 35.29 -13.43 38.76
CA SER A 641 34.93 -14.66 39.48
C SER A 641 33.64 -15.32 39.01
N MET A 642 32.77 -14.60 38.31
CA MET A 642 31.48 -15.09 37.83
C MET A 642 31.32 -14.87 36.30
N PRO A 643 32.06 -15.66 35.48
CA PRO A 643 31.97 -15.53 34.04
C PRO A 643 30.58 -16.01 33.51
N ALA A 644 30.00 -15.27 32.58
CA ALA A 644 28.79 -15.67 31.85
C ALA A 644 29.14 -16.56 30.65
N ALA A 645 30.33 -16.41 30.08
CA ALA A 645 30.81 -17.19 28.94
C ALA A 645 32.31 -17.55 29.13
N ALA A 646 32.77 -18.56 28.37
CA ALA A 646 34.19 -18.92 28.37
C ALA A 646 35.05 -17.80 27.79
N ASN A 647 36.09 -17.39 28.49
CA ASN A 647 37.06 -16.39 28.05
C ASN A 647 38.04 -16.90 26.97
N LYS A 648 38.08 -18.22 26.74
CA LYS A 648 38.91 -18.92 25.76
C LYS A 648 38.05 -19.91 24.98
N ASN A 649 38.40 -20.14 23.74
CA ASN A 649 37.84 -21.20 22.91
C ASN A 649 38.29 -22.60 23.39
N ALA A 650 37.66 -23.65 22.90
CA ALA A 650 38.02 -25.02 23.30
C ALA A 650 39.46 -25.43 22.94
N ASP A 651 40.08 -24.78 21.96
CA ASP A 651 41.46 -24.95 21.54
C ASP A 651 42.48 -24.13 22.40
N GLY A 652 41.97 -23.38 23.37
CA GLY A 652 42.80 -22.52 24.27
C GLY A 652 43.09 -21.12 23.72
N THR A 653 42.67 -20.80 22.49
CA THR A 653 42.80 -19.45 21.91
C THR A 653 41.89 -18.44 22.61
N ASP A 654 42.16 -17.14 22.43
CA ASP A 654 41.34 -16.07 22.99
C ASP A 654 39.91 -16.11 22.43
N ASN A 655 38.89 -15.92 23.26
CA ASN A 655 37.48 -15.78 22.88
C ASN A 655 37.02 -14.35 23.16
N PRO A 656 37.16 -13.43 22.18
CA PRO A 656 36.73 -12.04 22.33
C PRO A 656 35.25 -11.88 22.64
N GLU A 657 34.39 -12.71 22.01
CA GLU A 657 32.94 -12.70 22.22
C GLU A 657 32.57 -13.11 23.66
N GLY A 658 33.13 -14.22 24.14
CA GLY A 658 32.92 -14.65 25.52
C GLY A 658 33.42 -13.60 26.53
N ARG A 659 34.55 -12.94 26.25
CA ARG A 659 35.03 -11.82 27.11
C ARG A 659 34.08 -10.62 27.03
N GLN A 660 33.49 -10.31 25.91
CA GLN A 660 32.50 -9.23 25.80
C GLN A 660 31.28 -9.51 26.68
N LEU A 661 30.76 -10.73 26.65
CA LEU A 661 29.64 -11.16 27.51
C LEU A 661 29.98 -11.10 28.99
N ASN A 662 31.26 -11.30 29.35
CA ASN A 662 31.73 -11.22 30.73
C ASN A 662 31.87 -9.78 31.25
N ARG A 663 32.11 -8.79 30.37
CA ARG A 663 32.15 -7.36 30.73
C ARG A 663 30.74 -6.79 30.77
N ARG A 664 30.01 -7.06 31.84
CA ARG A 664 28.59 -6.72 31.96
C ARG A 664 28.23 -6.12 33.31
N VAL A 665 27.08 -5.50 33.37
CA VAL A 665 26.40 -5.13 34.62
C VAL A 665 25.10 -5.92 34.68
N GLU A 666 24.75 -6.44 35.87
CA GLU A 666 23.47 -7.12 36.12
C GLU A 666 22.68 -6.39 37.20
N LEU A 667 21.36 -6.46 37.12
CA LEU A 667 20.45 -6.16 38.21
C LEU A 667 19.88 -7.48 38.72
N LYS A 668 19.90 -7.67 40.05
CA LYS A 668 19.25 -8.79 40.74
C LYS A 668 18.29 -8.27 41.80
N ILE A 669 17.07 -8.77 41.79
CA ILE A 669 16.08 -8.44 42.82
C ILE A 669 16.47 -9.17 44.15
N THR A 670 16.58 -8.38 45.21
CA THR A 670 16.89 -8.90 46.55
C THR A 670 15.71 -8.87 47.52
N GLN A 671 14.73 -7.98 47.28
CA GLN A 671 13.51 -7.85 48.06
C GLN A 671 12.38 -7.20 47.20
N ILE A 672 11.12 -7.55 47.45
CA ILE A 672 9.97 -6.99 46.75
C ILE A 672 8.92 -6.37 47.70
N ASN A 673 8.85 -6.82 48.96
CA ASN A 673 7.78 -6.43 49.91
C ASN A 673 8.16 -5.18 50.70
#